data_e29bab5216567654de0d4ade21797aeb
#
_entry.id   e29bab5216567654de0d4ade21797aeb
#
_cell.length_a   1.000
_cell.length_b   1.000
_cell.length_c   1.000
_cell.angle_alpha   90.00
_cell.angle_beta   90.00
_cell.angle_gamma   90.00
#
_symmetry.space_group_name_H-M   'P 1'
#
loop_
_entity.id
_entity.type
_entity.pdbx_description
1 polymer ?
#
loop_
_entity_poly.entity_id
_entity_poly.type
_entity_poly.pdbx_seq_one_letter_code
_entity_poly.pdbx_strand_id
1 'polypeptide(L)'
;MKKKSLPGPPRLAERLLKQFFPDEGIFTTIGDLEEVYQSIAEEKGSAKARFWYRSQVFKSIFSYYKNQLLWSTVMFKNYLVFTSRLIKRDKFHYFLNFLGLSTGIACCIITMLFLRNELTYDQHHTNADRIYRISSNYVTSGKPLLYANTSPALGPRLKEEYPEIEDFVRVLPLPELLFRQGDRRLYQERIVFADASILKVFTHPLLQGDVETCLENPNTIVLTETLARRYFGDENPMGKVIQVENQDDLTVTGVIKNPPRNSHVPIKGIISYSSWGMDQLALNVSMYEPSVYTYVLLPEQYNLATFYEKFPPFYEKYCKADEELYGQVYKLIFLNLKDIHYNTVGFRFEMPLGNRSYIYAFFFIGIFILVLACVNYVNMATARSSTRIREIGMKKVLGSSKKDLVFQLLGESLLVSFIALVFSYGAVLLSLKLLNRLLDFSFETGMLINPVLIAAVLGLFLLIGILSGIYPAFYLSAIRSATAISRGFSSSRTGVRIRRILVAFQFVISIGVVIITLFMNRQIEFMRNRDLGFKKENVVSIRLRDNDVIQKIPTFKQELIGNPDIISVATGIGQPGSPTTGLYKLEGRDGMEDYNFWVLWAGFDFIQTLGAEIVEGRDFDPSFSTDRQKGIIVNETLVRFMGWDNPVGKRITQGSHTDGHVIGVVKDFHFASLHNKIEPMLIRMISRPEDNLPGSVPGYLMVRLKSQSLTNTMGWLEDRWNKFNPNRPFVFSFLDESFDRLYDADRRQNRLVKIFSCICIIISLLGLLGLSSFTSLRRTKEVALRKVLGASATQIVLIMFREFFFLIFLAIVIAIPVSLVFIDMWLGKFAYRTGISPLLLIATAIGAILVAFLTASYHSLKVARTNPVENLRYE
;
A
#
# COMPACT_ATOMS: atom_id res chain seq x y z
N MET A 1 -63.28 -43.94 -49.12
CA MET A 1 -63.19 -42.98 -48.00
C MET A 1 -61.72 -42.56 -47.87
N LYS A 2 -61.36 -41.27 -48.17
CA LYS A 2 -60.02 -40.73 -47.99
C LYS A 2 -59.78 -40.58 -46.52
N LYS A 3 -58.81 -41.36 -45.91
CA LYS A 3 -58.33 -41.11 -44.58
C LYS A 3 -57.78 -39.65 -44.52
N LYS A 4 -58.46 -38.72 -43.77
CA LYS A 4 -57.95 -37.42 -43.49
C LYS A 4 -56.65 -37.62 -42.73
N SER A 5 -55.53 -37.15 -43.30
CA SER A 5 -54.23 -37.09 -42.57
C SER A 5 -54.37 -36.22 -41.31
N LEU A 6 -54.22 -36.82 -40.19
CA LEU A 6 -54.21 -36.10 -38.92
C LEU A 6 -53.02 -35.12 -38.89
N PRO A 7 -53.20 -33.89 -38.40
CA PRO A 7 -52.11 -32.95 -38.28
C PRO A 7 -51.07 -33.47 -37.30
N GLY A 8 -49.79 -33.42 -37.66
CA GLY A 8 -48.70 -33.89 -36.85
C GLY A 8 -48.50 -33.09 -35.53
N PRO A 9 -47.62 -33.56 -34.67
CA PRO A 9 -47.36 -32.91 -33.37
C PRO A 9 -46.84 -31.49 -33.52
N PRO A 10 -46.95 -30.62 -32.46
CA PRO A 10 -46.55 -29.21 -32.53
C PRO A 10 -45.03 -29.10 -32.74
N ARG A 11 -44.61 -28.65 -33.92
CA ARG A 11 -43.18 -28.52 -34.33
C ARG A 11 -42.31 -27.75 -33.31
N LEU A 12 -42.87 -26.79 -32.62
CA LEU A 12 -42.15 -25.97 -31.62
C LEU A 12 -41.85 -26.80 -30.34
N ALA A 13 -42.77 -27.65 -29.89
CA ALA A 13 -42.57 -28.54 -28.76
C ALA A 13 -41.56 -29.65 -29.06
N GLU A 14 -41.60 -30.19 -30.27
CA GLU A 14 -40.60 -31.15 -30.70
C GLU A 14 -39.20 -30.57 -30.84
N ARG A 15 -39.06 -29.31 -31.33
CA ARG A 15 -37.79 -28.60 -31.36
C ARG A 15 -37.23 -28.34 -29.94
N LEU A 16 -38.09 -27.96 -28.99
CA LEU A 16 -37.67 -27.80 -27.60
C LEU A 16 -37.15 -29.13 -27.00
N LEU A 17 -37.84 -30.24 -27.28
CA LEU A 17 -37.40 -31.55 -26.84
C LEU A 17 -36.06 -31.93 -27.44
N LYS A 18 -35.84 -31.70 -28.76
CA LYS A 18 -34.54 -31.91 -29.43
C LYS A 18 -33.42 -31.01 -28.93
N GLN A 19 -33.74 -29.81 -28.47
CA GLN A 19 -32.74 -28.87 -27.95
C GLN A 19 -32.32 -29.16 -26.51
N PHE A 20 -33.22 -29.66 -25.67
CA PHE A 20 -33.00 -29.80 -24.23
C PHE A 20 -32.81 -31.25 -23.75
N PHE A 21 -33.00 -32.26 -24.62
CA PHE A 21 -32.76 -33.66 -24.32
C PHE A 21 -31.49 -34.19 -25.03
N PRO A 22 -30.70 -35.08 -24.40
CA PRO A 22 -29.51 -35.66 -25.02
C PRO A 22 -29.88 -36.66 -26.13
N ASP A 23 -29.01 -36.80 -27.15
CA ASP A 23 -29.24 -37.60 -28.36
C ASP A 23 -29.57 -39.10 -28.09
N GLU A 24 -29.04 -39.68 -26.98
CA GLU A 24 -29.21 -41.14 -26.71
C GLU A 24 -30.61 -41.57 -26.25
N GLY A 25 -31.47 -40.64 -25.80
CA GLY A 25 -32.81 -40.95 -25.33
C GLY A 25 -33.91 -40.21 -26.09
N ILE A 26 -33.57 -39.37 -27.03
CA ILE A 26 -34.52 -38.43 -27.63
C ILE A 26 -35.47 -39.14 -28.61
N PHE A 27 -34.98 -40.13 -29.38
CA PHE A 27 -35.75 -40.83 -30.39
C PHE A 27 -36.84 -41.72 -29.78
N THR A 28 -36.57 -42.43 -28.68
CA THR A 28 -37.56 -43.23 -27.95
C THR A 28 -38.62 -42.32 -27.31
N THR A 29 -38.22 -41.23 -26.67
CA THR A 29 -39.17 -40.31 -26.01
C THR A 29 -40.05 -39.58 -27.03
N ILE A 30 -39.51 -39.20 -28.21
CA ILE A 30 -40.30 -38.57 -29.28
C ILE A 30 -41.28 -39.58 -29.86
N GLY A 31 -40.84 -40.83 -30.14
CA GLY A 31 -41.68 -41.89 -30.67
C GLY A 31 -42.86 -42.20 -29.74
N ASP A 32 -42.58 -42.41 -28.43
CA ASP A 32 -43.63 -42.67 -27.45
C ASP A 32 -44.64 -41.51 -27.31
N LEU A 33 -44.18 -40.28 -27.33
CA LEU A 33 -45.03 -39.10 -27.27
C LEU A 33 -45.84 -38.90 -28.56
N GLU A 34 -45.33 -39.29 -29.70
CA GLU A 34 -45.97 -39.19 -30.98
C GLU A 34 -47.06 -40.25 -31.15
N GLU A 35 -46.83 -41.51 -30.70
CA GLU A 35 -47.82 -42.59 -30.70
C GLU A 35 -49.04 -42.22 -29.83
N VAL A 36 -48.78 -41.74 -28.58
CA VAL A 36 -49.88 -41.31 -27.68
C VAL A 36 -50.60 -40.04 -28.23
N TYR A 37 -49.86 -39.15 -28.90
CA TYR A 37 -50.45 -37.97 -29.54
C TYR A 37 -51.46 -38.38 -30.62
N GLN A 38 -51.11 -39.36 -31.49
CA GLN A 38 -52.00 -39.88 -32.56
C GLN A 38 -53.26 -40.50 -31.95
N SER A 39 -53.11 -41.34 -30.91
CA SER A 39 -54.25 -41.95 -30.22
C SER A 39 -55.19 -40.86 -29.61
N ILE A 40 -54.67 -39.84 -28.95
CA ILE A 40 -55.52 -38.77 -28.37
C ILE A 40 -56.16 -37.92 -29.49
N ALA A 41 -55.44 -37.69 -30.59
CA ALA A 41 -55.96 -36.91 -31.72
C ALA A 41 -57.13 -37.60 -32.41
N GLU A 42 -57.12 -38.96 -32.44
CA GLU A 42 -58.22 -39.80 -32.98
C GLU A 42 -59.45 -39.83 -32.07
N GLU A 43 -59.19 -39.90 -30.71
CA GLU A 43 -60.25 -40.11 -29.76
C GLU A 43 -60.89 -38.76 -29.26
N LYS A 44 -60.08 -37.72 -29.05
CA LYS A 44 -60.48 -36.46 -28.36
C LYS A 44 -60.24 -35.19 -29.17
N GLY A 45 -59.74 -35.34 -30.39
CA GLY A 45 -59.55 -34.24 -31.32
C GLY A 45 -58.16 -33.56 -31.18
N SER A 46 -57.69 -32.97 -32.31
CA SER A 46 -56.33 -32.43 -32.48
C SER A 46 -55.96 -31.26 -31.54
N ALA A 47 -56.93 -30.52 -31.05
CA ALA A 47 -56.65 -29.40 -30.10
C ALA A 47 -56.26 -29.92 -28.71
N LYS A 48 -56.99 -30.96 -28.20
CA LYS A 48 -56.67 -31.60 -26.93
C LYS A 48 -55.33 -32.37 -27.01
N ALA A 49 -55.07 -33.01 -28.15
CA ALA A 49 -53.80 -33.72 -28.38
C ALA A 49 -52.59 -32.78 -28.37
N ARG A 50 -52.71 -31.59 -29.01
CA ARG A 50 -51.64 -30.55 -28.98
C ARG A 50 -51.39 -30.02 -27.59
N PHE A 51 -52.43 -29.77 -26.81
CA PHE A 51 -52.29 -29.32 -25.43
C PHE A 51 -51.59 -30.39 -24.57
N TRP A 52 -52.04 -31.63 -24.68
CA TRP A 52 -51.43 -32.77 -23.99
C TRP A 52 -49.95 -32.93 -24.35
N TYR A 53 -49.61 -32.91 -25.65
CA TYR A 53 -48.25 -33.06 -26.13
C TYR A 53 -47.32 -31.95 -25.55
N ARG A 54 -47.75 -30.68 -25.60
CA ARG A 54 -47.02 -29.56 -25.00
C ARG A 54 -46.79 -29.75 -23.49
N SER A 55 -47.84 -30.19 -22.80
CA SER A 55 -47.76 -30.47 -21.37
C SER A 55 -46.76 -31.57 -21.01
N GLN A 56 -46.79 -32.67 -21.81
CA GLN A 56 -45.85 -33.79 -21.59
C GLN A 56 -44.41 -33.41 -21.94
N VAL A 57 -44.18 -32.67 -23.00
CA VAL A 57 -42.84 -32.16 -23.32
C VAL A 57 -42.30 -31.32 -22.19
N PHE A 58 -43.13 -30.42 -21.64
CA PHE A 58 -42.70 -29.57 -20.50
C PHE A 58 -42.40 -30.41 -19.24
N LYS A 59 -43.28 -31.39 -18.94
CA LYS A 59 -43.05 -32.33 -17.82
C LYS A 59 -41.81 -33.19 -18.02
N SER A 60 -41.56 -33.69 -19.22
CA SER A 60 -40.40 -34.51 -19.55
C SER A 60 -39.10 -33.69 -19.41
N ILE A 61 -39.05 -32.46 -19.92
CA ILE A 61 -37.92 -31.56 -19.74
C ILE A 61 -37.69 -31.25 -18.25
N PHE A 62 -38.73 -30.87 -17.54
CA PHE A 62 -38.64 -30.58 -16.13
C PHE A 62 -38.21 -31.82 -15.31
N SER A 63 -38.77 -32.99 -15.57
CA SER A 63 -38.37 -34.25 -14.92
C SER A 63 -36.91 -34.62 -15.20
N TYR A 64 -36.46 -34.43 -16.44
CA TYR A 64 -35.08 -34.66 -16.82
C TYR A 64 -34.13 -33.76 -16.02
N TYR A 65 -34.36 -32.43 -16.00
CA TYR A 65 -33.51 -31.51 -15.25
C TYR A 65 -33.58 -31.72 -13.72
N LYS A 66 -34.79 -32.04 -13.20
CA LYS A 66 -34.95 -32.39 -11.78
C LYS A 66 -34.16 -33.67 -11.43
N ASN A 67 -34.20 -34.68 -12.25
CA ASN A 67 -33.43 -35.90 -12.07
C ASN A 67 -31.91 -35.60 -12.19
N GLN A 68 -31.51 -34.82 -13.17
CA GLN A 68 -30.14 -34.43 -13.37
C GLN A 68 -29.61 -33.65 -12.15
N LEU A 69 -30.42 -32.75 -11.55
CA LEU A 69 -30.11 -32.02 -10.35
C LEU A 69 -30.00 -32.96 -9.12
N LEU A 70 -30.89 -33.90 -8.98
CA LEU A 70 -30.85 -34.93 -7.94
C LEU A 70 -29.60 -35.83 -8.09
N TRP A 71 -29.29 -36.26 -9.33
CA TRP A 71 -28.09 -37.03 -9.61
C TRP A 71 -26.82 -36.22 -9.32
N SER A 72 -26.80 -34.91 -9.65
CA SER A 72 -25.68 -34.04 -9.33
C SER A 72 -25.46 -33.86 -7.81
N THR A 73 -26.54 -33.78 -7.04
CA THR A 73 -26.44 -33.70 -5.56
C THR A 73 -25.96 -35.00 -4.92
N VAL A 74 -26.43 -36.17 -5.43
CA VAL A 74 -25.94 -37.48 -5.00
C VAL A 74 -24.48 -37.67 -5.39
N MET A 75 -24.09 -37.28 -6.59
CA MET A 75 -22.72 -37.33 -7.06
C MET A 75 -21.83 -36.40 -6.20
N PHE A 76 -22.27 -35.19 -5.92
CA PHE A 76 -21.56 -34.27 -5.03
C PHE A 76 -21.35 -34.85 -3.62
N LYS A 77 -22.39 -35.43 -3.02
CA LYS A 77 -22.29 -36.14 -1.74
C LYS A 77 -21.27 -37.29 -1.80
N ASN A 78 -21.29 -38.08 -2.89
CA ASN A 78 -20.34 -39.15 -3.08
C ASN A 78 -18.90 -38.63 -3.24
N TYR A 79 -18.70 -37.50 -3.92
CA TYR A 79 -17.39 -36.85 -4.02
C TYR A 79 -16.90 -36.36 -2.65
N LEU A 80 -17.77 -35.76 -1.83
CA LEU A 80 -17.43 -35.36 -0.45
C LEU A 80 -16.97 -36.54 0.40
N VAL A 81 -17.75 -37.63 0.39
CA VAL A 81 -17.42 -38.84 1.16
C VAL A 81 -16.12 -39.48 0.66
N PHE A 82 -15.92 -39.55 -0.65
CA PHE A 82 -14.71 -40.09 -1.26
C PHE A 82 -13.47 -39.25 -0.91
N THR A 83 -13.56 -37.92 -1.07
CA THR A 83 -12.47 -36.99 -0.74
C THR A 83 -12.12 -37.03 0.75
N SER A 84 -13.13 -37.12 1.61
CA SER A 84 -12.91 -37.26 3.06
C SER A 84 -12.17 -38.55 3.43
N ARG A 85 -12.48 -39.68 2.77
CA ARG A 85 -11.73 -40.95 2.95
C ARG A 85 -10.29 -40.84 2.44
N LEU A 86 -10.07 -40.17 1.32
CA LEU A 86 -8.74 -39.90 0.80
C LEU A 86 -7.90 -39.04 1.73
N ILE A 87 -8.48 -37.99 2.30
CA ILE A 87 -7.82 -37.13 3.30
C ILE A 87 -7.40 -37.94 4.52
N LYS A 88 -8.30 -38.80 5.03
CA LYS A 88 -8.01 -39.66 6.18
C LYS A 88 -6.87 -40.67 5.91
N ARG A 89 -6.75 -41.19 4.67
CA ARG A 89 -5.72 -42.15 4.27
C ARG A 89 -4.33 -41.53 4.14
N ASP A 90 -4.23 -40.30 3.59
CA ASP A 90 -2.97 -39.65 3.29
C ASP A 90 -2.86 -38.25 3.91
N LYS A 91 -3.06 -38.18 5.22
CA LYS A 91 -3.17 -36.94 6.02
C LYS A 91 -2.04 -35.93 5.76
N PHE A 92 -0.78 -36.43 5.66
CA PHE A 92 0.39 -35.56 5.50
C PHE A 92 0.40 -34.78 4.18
N HIS A 93 0.13 -35.44 3.07
CA HIS A 93 0.13 -34.78 1.75
C HIS A 93 -1.04 -33.82 1.57
N TYR A 94 -2.23 -34.18 2.06
CA TYR A 94 -3.39 -33.27 2.02
C TYR A 94 -3.16 -32.07 2.94
N PHE A 95 -2.52 -32.27 4.11
CA PHE A 95 -2.16 -31.19 5.01
C PHE A 95 -1.19 -30.20 4.36
N LEU A 96 -0.13 -30.66 3.67
CA LEU A 96 0.81 -29.80 2.95
C LEU A 96 0.13 -29.00 1.83
N ASN A 97 -0.73 -29.65 1.05
CA ASN A 97 -1.50 -29.00 0.00
C ASN A 97 -2.46 -27.95 0.55
N PHE A 98 -3.17 -28.33 1.59
CA PHE A 98 -4.11 -27.47 2.31
C PHE A 98 -3.39 -26.24 2.88
N LEU A 99 -2.27 -26.43 3.57
CA LEU A 99 -1.48 -25.35 4.15
C LEU A 99 -0.95 -24.41 3.06
N GLY A 100 -0.40 -24.97 1.96
CA GLY A 100 0.10 -24.16 0.84
C GLY A 100 -0.99 -23.33 0.17
N LEU A 101 -2.15 -23.92 -0.12
CA LEU A 101 -3.29 -23.21 -0.72
C LEU A 101 -3.88 -22.19 0.25
N SER A 102 -4.06 -22.54 1.53
CA SER A 102 -4.61 -21.63 2.53
C SER A 102 -3.73 -20.40 2.71
N THR A 103 -2.41 -20.59 2.78
CA THR A 103 -1.45 -19.48 2.87
C THR A 103 -1.50 -18.60 1.61
N GLY A 104 -1.54 -19.21 0.42
CA GLY A 104 -1.65 -18.48 -0.85
C GLY A 104 -2.93 -17.66 -0.95
N ILE A 105 -4.08 -18.25 -0.62
CA ILE A 105 -5.38 -17.54 -0.63
C ILE A 105 -5.41 -16.42 0.41
N ALA A 106 -4.91 -16.65 1.62
CA ALA A 106 -4.85 -15.63 2.66
C ALA A 106 -4.02 -14.41 2.21
N CYS A 107 -2.85 -14.65 1.60
CA CYS A 107 -2.03 -13.58 1.03
C CYS A 107 -2.76 -12.82 -0.08
N CYS A 108 -3.47 -13.51 -0.96
CA CYS A 108 -4.27 -12.86 -2.00
C CYS A 108 -5.40 -12.00 -1.41
N ILE A 109 -6.08 -12.47 -0.36
CA ILE A 109 -7.11 -11.69 0.35
C ILE A 109 -6.48 -10.41 0.95
N ILE A 110 -5.34 -10.53 1.63
CA ILE A 110 -4.61 -9.36 2.20
C ILE A 110 -4.18 -8.40 1.08
N THR A 111 -3.66 -8.93 -0.02
CA THR A 111 -3.30 -8.11 -1.19
C THR A 111 -4.51 -7.41 -1.79
N MET A 112 -5.66 -8.08 -1.91
CA MET A 112 -6.91 -7.47 -2.38
C MET A 112 -7.43 -6.38 -1.45
N LEU A 113 -7.33 -6.58 -0.13
CA LEU A 113 -7.69 -5.56 0.86
C LEU A 113 -6.80 -4.32 0.71
N PHE A 114 -5.48 -4.52 0.56
CA PHE A 114 -4.54 -3.44 0.32
C PHE A 114 -4.84 -2.70 -0.98
N LEU A 115 -4.94 -3.43 -2.09
CA LEU A 115 -5.22 -2.83 -3.40
C LEU A 115 -6.54 -2.06 -3.40
N ARG A 116 -7.56 -2.62 -2.76
CA ARG A 116 -8.84 -1.92 -2.63
C ARG A 116 -8.69 -0.63 -1.83
N ASN A 117 -8.03 -0.68 -0.67
CA ASN A 117 -7.80 0.51 0.15
C ASN A 117 -7.10 1.61 -0.64
N GLU A 118 -6.06 1.25 -1.39
CA GLU A 118 -5.31 2.18 -2.22
C GLU A 118 -6.12 2.70 -3.41
N LEU A 119 -6.79 1.81 -4.16
CA LEU A 119 -7.53 2.16 -5.38
C LEU A 119 -8.85 2.92 -5.10
N THR A 120 -9.38 2.84 -3.86
CA THR A 120 -10.60 3.56 -3.47
C THR A 120 -10.30 4.80 -2.63
N TYR A 121 -9.09 5.34 -2.73
CA TYR A 121 -8.70 6.57 -2.02
C TYR A 121 -9.61 7.72 -2.43
N ASP A 122 -10.17 8.45 -1.45
CA ASP A 122 -11.12 9.56 -1.61
C ASP A 122 -12.43 9.26 -2.37
N GLN A 123 -12.68 8.00 -2.76
CA GLN A 123 -13.90 7.63 -3.49
C GLN A 123 -15.15 7.55 -2.60
N HIS A 124 -15.02 7.76 -1.30
CA HIS A 124 -16.14 7.79 -0.37
C HIS A 124 -16.95 9.10 -0.41
N HIS A 125 -16.39 10.14 -1.07
CA HIS A 125 -17.09 11.40 -1.28
C HIS A 125 -18.08 11.28 -2.45
N THR A 126 -19.33 11.66 -2.24
CA THR A 126 -20.38 11.60 -3.27
C THR A 126 -20.04 12.47 -4.50
N ASN A 127 -19.39 13.61 -4.25
CA ASN A 127 -18.97 14.56 -5.29
C ASN A 127 -17.54 14.32 -5.79
N ALA A 128 -16.92 13.15 -5.54
CA ALA A 128 -15.51 12.92 -5.84
C ALA A 128 -15.13 13.18 -7.32
N ASP A 129 -16.05 12.96 -8.27
CA ASP A 129 -15.84 13.21 -9.70
C ASP A 129 -15.90 14.70 -10.07
N ARG A 130 -16.52 15.53 -9.23
CA ARG A 130 -16.78 16.95 -9.42
C ARG A 130 -15.85 17.86 -8.60
N ILE A 131 -15.18 17.29 -7.59
CA ILE A 131 -14.24 18.04 -6.75
C ILE A 131 -12.89 18.08 -7.45
N TYR A 132 -12.36 19.27 -7.62
CA TYR A 132 -11.01 19.50 -8.12
C TYR A 132 -10.20 20.30 -7.12
N ARG A 133 -8.99 19.81 -6.80
CA ARG A 133 -7.99 20.60 -6.08
C ARG A 133 -7.28 21.51 -7.08
N ILE A 134 -7.17 22.79 -6.75
CA ILE A 134 -6.35 23.74 -7.49
C ILE A 134 -4.96 23.75 -6.86
N SER A 135 -3.96 23.69 -7.70
CA SER A 135 -2.54 23.74 -7.33
C SER A 135 -1.84 24.84 -8.09
N SER A 136 -0.82 25.45 -7.48
CA SER A 136 -0.08 26.54 -8.07
C SER A 136 1.16 26.05 -8.83
N ASN A 137 1.40 26.63 -10.00
CA ASN A 137 2.63 26.43 -10.76
C ASN A 137 3.24 27.80 -11.05
N TYR A 138 4.35 28.08 -10.36
CA TYR A 138 5.13 29.30 -10.61
C TYR A 138 6.25 28.97 -11.59
N VAL A 139 6.29 29.69 -12.70
CA VAL A 139 7.30 29.48 -13.75
C VAL A 139 8.33 30.60 -13.70
N THR A 140 9.56 30.27 -13.30
CA THR A 140 10.70 31.19 -13.27
C THR A 140 11.73 30.76 -14.30
N SER A 141 12.12 31.63 -15.22
CA SER A 141 13.11 31.30 -16.26
C SER A 141 12.80 30.01 -17.02
N GLY A 142 11.52 29.74 -17.29
CA GLY A 142 11.02 28.55 -17.98
C GLY A 142 10.97 27.24 -17.15
N LYS A 143 11.39 27.28 -15.89
CA LYS A 143 11.34 26.11 -14.99
C LYS A 143 10.08 26.15 -14.13
N PRO A 144 9.23 25.10 -14.16
CA PRO A 144 8.05 25.03 -13.33
C PRO A 144 8.40 24.71 -11.88
N LEU A 145 7.72 25.38 -10.96
CA LEU A 145 7.77 25.11 -9.53
C LEU A 145 6.37 24.83 -9.04
N LEU A 146 6.09 23.58 -8.75
CA LEU A 146 4.77 23.06 -8.43
C LEU A 146 4.51 23.10 -6.92
N TYR A 147 3.39 23.70 -6.52
CA TYR A 147 2.89 23.73 -5.15
C TYR A 147 1.52 23.07 -5.08
N ALA A 148 1.31 22.22 -4.08
CA ALA A 148 0.02 21.59 -3.82
C ALA A 148 -1.04 22.58 -3.31
N ASN A 149 -0.58 23.64 -2.68
CA ASN A 149 -1.38 24.73 -2.09
C ASN A 149 -1.43 25.98 -2.98
N THR A 150 -2.36 26.86 -2.66
CA THR A 150 -2.64 28.11 -3.36
C THR A 150 -2.79 29.25 -2.35
N SER A 151 -2.88 30.48 -2.85
CA SER A 151 -3.23 31.63 -2.01
C SER A 151 -4.61 31.48 -1.38
N PRO A 152 -4.81 31.90 -0.11
CA PRO A 152 -6.12 31.92 0.52
C PRO A 152 -7.15 32.82 -0.21
N ALA A 153 -6.69 33.81 -0.97
CA ALA A 153 -7.54 34.68 -1.75
C ALA A 153 -8.13 34.01 -3.00
N LEU A 154 -7.55 32.92 -3.47
CA LEU A 154 -7.90 32.33 -4.78
C LEU A 154 -9.32 31.79 -4.81
N GLY A 155 -9.73 30.99 -3.82
CA GLY A 155 -11.07 30.38 -3.79
C GLY A 155 -12.21 31.39 -3.86
N PRO A 156 -12.27 32.39 -2.94
CA PRO A 156 -13.27 33.42 -2.97
C PRO A 156 -13.33 34.19 -4.31
N ARG A 157 -12.16 34.59 -4.83
CA ARG A 157 -12.10 35.38 -6.11
C ARG A 157 -12.53 34.55 -7.31
N LEU A 158 -12.19 33.25 -7.33
CA LEU A 158 -12.66 32.37 -8.38
C LEU A 158 -14.17 32.19 -8.36
N LYS A 159 -14.78 32.03 -7.19
CA LYS A 159 -16.24 31.91 -7.07
C LYS A 159 -16.96 33.20 -7.47
N GLU A 160 -16.37 34.37 -7.20
CA GLU A 160 -16.91 35.69 -7.62
C GLU A 160 -16.87 35.87 -9.13
N GLU A 161 -15.77 35.48 -9.80
CA GLU A 161 -15.57 35.76 -11.23
C GLU A 161 -16.14 34.64 -12.14
N TYR A 162 -16.28 33.41 -11.62
CA TYR A 162 -16.72 32.23 -12.40
C TYR A 162 -17.98 31.61 -11.82
N PRO A 163 -19.18 31.95 -12.33
CA PRO A 163 -20.45 31.40 -11.83
C PRO A 163 -20.58 29.88 -11.96
N GLU A 164 -19.80 29.27 -12.83
CA GLU A 164 -19.74 27.82 -13.00
C GLU A 164 -19.07 27.09 -11.81
N ILE A 165 -18.35 27.78 -10.95
CA ILE A 165 -17.86 27.23 -9.70
C ILE A 165 -19.01 27.23 -8.69
N GLU A 166 -19.62 26.08 -8.49
CA GLU A 166 -20.77 25.90 -7.60
C GLU A 166 -20.42 26.24 -6.16
N ASP A 167 -19.26 25.78 -5.70
CA ASP A 167 -18.74 26.09 -4.37
C ASP A 167 -17.21 25.90 -4.31
N PHE A 168 -16.57 26.41 -3.25
CA PHE A 168 -15.16 26.23 -2.97
C PHE A 168 -14.94 25.91 -1.51
N VAL A 169 -13.78 25.29 -1.22
CA VAL A 169 -13.34 24.97 0.14
C VAL A 169 -11.84 25.25 0.24
N ARG A 170 -11.47 26.11 1.15
CA ARG A 170 -10.07 26.23 1.61
C ARG A 170 -9.87 25.30 2.78
N VAL A 171 -8.77 24.54 2.77
CA VAL A 171 -8.36 23.69 3.87
C VAL A 171 -6.95 24.09 4.27
N LEU A 172 -6.77 24.52 5.49
CA LEU A 172 -5.46 24.81 6.10
C LEU A 172 -5.21 23.79 7.20
N PRO A 173 -4.37 22.76 6.96
CA PRO A 173 -3.96 21.84 8.02
C PRO A 173 -3.16 22.58 9.07
N LEU A 174 -3.56 22.39 10.31
CA LEU A 174 -2.87 23.00 11.44
C LEU A 174 -1.80 22.05 12.00
N PRO A 175 -0.72 22.58 12.54
CA PRO A 175 0.18 21.78 13.34
C PRO A 175 -0.58 21.18 14.53
N GLU A 176 0.06 20.28 15.27
CA GLU A 176 -0.55 19.81 16.54
C GLU A 176 -0.94 21.00 17.42
N LEU A 177 -2.18 21.05 17.86
CA LEU A 177 -2.74 22.08 18.75
C LEU A 177 -2.98 21.49 20.14
N LEU A 178 -2.74 22.29 21.17
CA LEU A 178 -3.09 21.92 22.53
C LEU A 178 -4.58 22.16 22.77
N PHE A 179 -5.31 21.08 23.03
CA PHE A 179 -6.72 21.13 23.41
C PHE A 179 -6.84 20.92 24.92
N ARG A 180 -7.56 21.79 25.56
CA ARG A 180 -7.85 21.74 26.99
C ARG A 180 -9.36 21.69 27.26
N GLN A 181 -9.77 20.72 28.07
CA GLN A 181 -11.14 20.65 28.59
C GLN A 181 -11.05 20.17 30.05
N GLY A 182 -11.34 21.06 30.99
CA GLY A 182 -11.09 20.81 32.41
C GLY A 182 -9.60 20.56 32.69
N ASP A 183 -9.30 19.46 33.37
CA ASP A 183 -7.92 19.06 33.69
C ASP A 183 -7.21 18.31 32.53
N ARG A 184 -7.93 17.96 31.48
CA ARG A 184 -7.37 17.24 30.32
C ARG A 184 -6.67 18.23 29.40
N ARG A 185 -5.35 18.03 29.20
CA ARG A 185 -4.51 18.82 28.30
C ARG A 185 -3.78 17.86 27.36
N LEU A 186 -4.16 17.83 26.09
CA LEU A 186 -3.57 16.90 25.12
C LEU A 186 -3.35 17.60 23.78
N TYR A 187 -2.19 17.38 23.18
CA TYR A 187 -1.95 17.79 21.81
C TYR A 187 -2.78 16.95 20.83
N GLN A 188 -3.41 17.64 19.88
CA GLN A 188 -4.23 17.02 18.82
C GLN A 188 -3.63 17.33 17.47
N GLU A 189 -3.41 16.27 16.71
CA GLU A 189 -3.02 16.32 15.30
C GLU A 189 -4.27 16.28 14.39
N ARG A 190 -4.10 16.67 13.12
CA ARG A 190 -5.10 16.56 12.08
C ARG A 190 -6.33 17.43 12.36
N ILE A 191 -6.08 18.59 12.91
CA ILE A 191 -7.06 19.66 12.98
C ILE A 191 -6.85 20.55 11.77
N VAL A 192 -7.92 21.01 11.16
CA VAL A 192 -7.86 21.90 9.99
C VAL A 192 -8.73 23.12 10.20
N PHE A 193 -8.31 24.27 9.66
CA PHE A 193 -9.25 25.33 9.33
C PHE A 193 -9.91 24.99 7.99
N ALA A 194 -11.22 25.15 7.90
CA ALA A 194 -11.91 25.03 6.64
C ALA A 194 -13.14 25.93 6.55
N ASP A 195 -13.48 26.32 5.32
CA ASP A 195 -14.72 27.02 5.02
C ASP A 195 -15.94 26.17 5.40
N ALA A 196 -17.07 26.80 5.73
CA ALA A 196 -18.31 26.10 6.11
C ALA A 196 -18.80 25.14 5.00
N SER A 197 -18.48 25.44 3.75
CA SER A 197 -18.81 24.62 2.58
C SER A 197 -18.15 23.22 2.59
N ILE A 198 -17.17 22.95 3.48
CA ILE A 198 -16.48 21.64 3.55
C ILE A 198 -17.47 20.49 3.76
N LEU A 199 -18.53 20.69 4.55
CA LEU A 199 -19.51 19.66 4.83
C LEU A 199 -20.51 19.42 3.68
N LYS A 200 -20.61 20.38 2.73
CA LYS A 200 -21.42 20.28 1.50
C LYS A 200 -20.62 19.67 0.35
N VAL A 201 -19.41 20.14 0.16
CA VAL A 201 -18.53 19.71 -0.93
C VAL A 201 -17.99 18.30 -0.68
N PHE A 202 -17.45 18.07 0.53
CA PHE A 202 -16.96 16.76 0.94
C PHE A 202 -18.04 15.99 1.73
N THR A 203 -18.01 14.67 1.60
CA THR A 203 -18.97 13.81 2.32
C THR A 203 -18.42 13.47 3.71
N HIS A 204 -18.84 14.27 4.69
CA HIS A 204 -18.59 14.03 6.12
C HIS A 204 -19.94 13.84 6.83
N PRO A 205 -20.41 12.60 7.05
CA PRO A 205 -21.70 12.35 7.68
C PRO A 205 -21.75 12.98 9.08
N LEU A 206 -22.67 13.95 9.25
CA LEU A 206 -22.91 14.62 10.53
C LEU A 206 -23.77 13.72 11.43
N LEU A 207 -23.28 13.47 12.63
CA LEU A 207 -24.01 12.71 13.67
C LEU A 207 -24.85 13.65 14.55
N GLN A 208 -24.34 14.86 14.79
CA GLN A 208 -25.00 15.92 15.55
C GLN A 208 -24.61 17.27 14.96
N GLY A 209 -25.51 18.23 14.97
CA GLY A 209 -25.35 19.58 14.40
C GLY A 209 -26.09 19.76 13.07
N ASP A 210 -25.91 20.89 12.43
CA ASP A 210 -26.50 21.24 11.14
C ASP A 210 -25.40 21.60 10.14
N VAL A 211 -25.46 21.03 8.93
CA VAL A 211 -24.48 21.20 7.85
C VAL A 211 -24.34 22.67 7.44
N GLU A 212 -25.43 23.46 7.48
CA GLU A 212 -25.45 24.86 7.05
C GLU A 212 -24.76 25.78 8.06
N THR A 213 -24.99 25.53 9.35
CA THR A 213 -24.68 26.52 10.41
C THR A 213 -23.49 26.15 11.29
N CYS A 214 -23.06 24.89 11.35
CA CYS A 214 -22.09 24.46 12.36
C CYS A 214 -20.69 25.10 12.21
N LEU A 215 -20.30 25.59 11.01
CA LEU A 215 -19.02 26.27 10.75
C LEU A 215 -19.19 27.68 10.20
N GLU A 216 -20.40 28.25 10.24
CA GLU A 216 -20.69 29.59 9.73
C GLU A 216 -20.06 30.66 10.62
N ASN A 217 -20.17 30.50 11.94
CA ASN A 217 -19.67 31.47 12.90
C ASN A 217 -18.21 31.27 13.24
N PRO A 218 -17.45 32.32 13.57
CA PRO A 218 -16.09 32.19 14.08
C PRO A 218 -16.10 31.49 15.44
N ASN A 219 -14.96 30.93 15.82
CA ASN A 219 -14.72 30.23 17.08
C ASN A 219 -15.64 29.00 17.29
N THR A 220 -16.02 28.34 16.19
CA THR A 220 -16.74 27.07 16.17
C THR A 220 -15.84 25.93 15.74
N ILE A 221 -16.13 24.75 16.28
CA ILE A 221 -15.40 23.52 15.93
C ILE A 221 -16.36 22.33 15.76
N VAL A 222 -16.12 21.57 14.69
CA VAL A 222 -16.74 20.28 14.45
C VAL A 222 -15.72 19.17 14.77
N LEU A 223 -16.10 18.21 15.59
CA LEU A 223 -15.24 17.12 16.06
C LEU A 223 -15.61 15.80 15.39
N THR A 224 -14.65 14.90 15.25
CA THR A 224 -14.98 13.50 14.96
C THR A 224 -15.55 12.81 16.19
N GLU A 225 -16.36 11.78 15.98
CA GLU A 225 -16.93 10.95 17.06
C GLU A 225 -15.88 10.50 18.07
N THR A 226 -14.72 10.02 17.60
CA THR A 226 -13.62 9.57 18.48
C THR A 226 -13.05 10.72 19.30
N LEU A 227 -12.89 11.90 18.71
CA LEU A 227 -12.33 13.05 19.42
C LEU A 227 -13.35 13.63 20.42
N ALA A 228 -14.63 13.72 20.05
CA ALA A 228 -15.70 14.13 20.94
C ALA A 228 -15.79 13.22 22.18
N ARG A 229 -15.79 11.89 21.97
CA ARG A 229 -15.82 10.92 23.07
C ARG A 229 -14.59 10.99 23.97
N ARG A 230 -13.42 11.32 23.39
CA ARG A 230 -12.17 11.45 24.16
C ARG A 230 -12.21 12.59 25.19
N TYR A 231 -12.88 13.71 24.87
CA TYR A 231 -12.95 14.87 25.76
C TYR A 231 -14.19 14.87 26.64
N PHE A 232 -15.33 14.47 26.12
CA PHE A 232 -16.62 14.57 26.78
C PHE A 232 -17.18 13.22 27.26
N GLY A 233 -16.51 12.10 26.95
CA GLY A 233 -17.03 10.77 27.31
C GLY A 233 -18.34 10.47 26.58
N ASP A 234 -19.36 10.07 27.34
CA ASP A 234 -20.70 9.80 26.81
C ASP A 234 -21.65 11.01 26.93
N GLU A 235 -21.14 12.15 27.43
CA GLU A 235 -21.92 13.39 27.52
C GLU A 235 -22.11 14.03 26.13
N ASN A 236 -23.23 14.73 25.96
CA ASN A 236 -23.45 15.49 24.72
C ASN A 236 -22.42 16.62 24.59
N PRO A 237 -21.59 16.63 23.52
CA PRO A 237 -20.57 17.65 23.32
C PRO A 237 -21.10 18.97 22.79
N MET A 238 -22.33 19.01 22.25
CA MET A 238 -22.89 20.18 21.58
C MET A 238 -23.00 21.39 22.51
N GLY A 239 -22.51 22.55 22.04
CA GLY A 239 -22.51 23.80 22.81
C GLY A 239 -21.43 23.87 23.91
N LYS A 240 -20.66 22.79 24.14
CA LYS A 240 -19.55 22.81 25.11
C LYS A 240 -18.31 23.48 24.49
N VAL A 241 -17.49 24.00 25.38
CA VAL A 241 -16.27 24.76 24.99
C VAL A 241 -15.04 23.87 25.13
N ILE A 242 -14.16 23.90 24.14
CA ILE A 242 -12.80 23.40 24.17
C ILE A 242 -11.86 24.60 24.05
N GLN A 243 -10.96 24.77 25.01
CA GLN A 243 -9.92 25.78 24.91
C GLN A 243 -8.76 25.27 24.05
N VAL A 244 -8.35 26.08 23.09
CA VAL A 244 -7.26 25.75 22.17
C VAL A 244 -6.09 26.69 22.42
N GLU A 245 -4.88 26.13 22.45
CA GLU A 245 -3.60 26.85 22.67
C GLU A 245 -3.58 27.70 23.96
N ASN A 246 -4.45 27.41 24.94
CA ASN A 246 -4.67 28.14 26.20
C ASN A 246 -5.17 29.61 26.03
N GLN A 247 -5.62 29.95 24.83
CA GLN A 247 -6.02 31.33 24.49
C GLN A 247 -7.43 31.40 23.93
N ASP A 248 -7.78 30.51 23.01
CA ASP A 248 -9.01 30.58 22.24
C ASP A 248 -10.03 29.54 22.71
N ASP A 249 -11.23 30.00 22.99
CA ASP A 249 -12.36 29.17 23.34
C ASP A 249 -13.18 28.84 22.11
N LEU A 250 -13.19 27.54 21.71
CA LEU A 250 -13.97 27.04 20.58
C LEU A 250 -15.22 26.31 21.06
N THR A 251 -16.36 26.70 20.54
CA THR A 251 -17.65 26.05 20.83
C THR A 251 -17.83 24.84 19.89
N VAL A 252 -18.18 23.68 20.46
CA VAL A 252 -18.50 22.50 19.68
C VAL A 252 -19.89 22.65 19.06
N THR A 253 -19.97 22.73 17.74
CA THR A 253 -21.20 22.97 16.99
C THR A 253 -21.62 21.78 16.12
N GLY A 254 -20.76 20.74 16.03
CA GLY A 254 -21.09 19.55 15.30
C GLY A 254 -20.22 18.36 15.65
N VAL A 255 -20.75 17.17 15.40
CA VAL A 255 -20.00 15.91 15.49
C VAL A 255 -20.16 15.13 14.20
N ILE A 256 -19.05 14.83 13.53
CA ILE A 256 -19.00 14.02 12.31
C ILE A 256 -18.59 12.58 12.63
N LYS A 257 -19.05 11.64 11.80
CA LYS A 257 -18.52 10.27 11.81
C LYS A 257 -17.01 10.29 11.50
N ASN A 258 -16.27 9.37 12.10
CA ASN A 258 -14.84 9.26 11.80
C ASN A 258 -14.61 9.07 10.29
N PRO A 259 -13.83 9.95 9.63
CA PRO A 259 -13.52 9.80 8.22
C PRO A 259 -12.76 8.50 7.96
N PRO A 260 -12.96 7.85 6.81
CA PRO A 260 -12.14 6.72 6.39
C PRO A 260 -10.67 7.12 6.32
N ARG A 261 -9.77 6.19 6.64
CA ARG A 261 -8.32 6.49 6.61
C ARG A 261 -7.73 6.61 5.21
N ASN A 262 -8.46 6.13 4.19
CA ASN A 262 -8.12 6.32 2.78
C ASN A 262 -8.68 7.65 2.24
N SER A 263 -8.42 8.72 2.98
CA SER A 263 -8.66 10.10 2.57
C SER A 263 -7.35 10.89 2.61
N HIS A 264 -7.10 11.73 1.59
CA HIS A 264 -5.88 12.53 1.51
C HIS A 264 -5.87 13.68 2.54
N VAL A 265 -7.05 14.14 3.00
CA VAL A 265 -7.18 15.08 4.11
C VAL A 265 -7.61 14.33 5.37
N PRO A 266 -6.67 13.95 6.24
CA PRO A 266 -6.99 13.26 7.48
C PRO A 266 -7.52 14.26 8.51
N ILE A 267 -8.81 14.23 8.81
CA ILE A 267 -9.49 15.17 9.72
C ILE A 267 -9.87 14.48 11.03
N LYS A 268 -9.52 15.10 12.16
CA LYS A 268 -10.07 14.79 13.50
C LYS A 268 -10.94 15.92 14.05
N GLY A 269 -10.71 17.14 13.59
CA GLY A 269 -11.51 18.32 13.93
C GLY A 269 -11.40 19.38 12.85
N ILE A 270 -12.49 20.13 12.67
CA ILE A 270 -12.60 21.22 11.70
C ILE A 270 -12.94 22.47 12.47
N ILE A 271 -12.07 23.46 12.43
CA ILE A 271 -12.31 24.81 12.97
C ILE A 271 -12.81 25.69 11.83
N SER A 272 -13.82 26.52 12.07
CA SER A 272 -14.32 27.47 11.09
C SER A 272 -13.21 28.38 10.55
N TYR A 273 -13.11 28.53 9.25
CA TYR A 273 -12.10 29.38 8.59
C TYR A 273 -12.23 30.85 8.97
N SER A 274 -13.43 31.31 9.34
CA SER A 274 -13.68 32.65 9.83
C SER A 274 -13.07 32.96 11.23
N SER A 275 -12.64 31.90 11.95
CA SER A 275 -11.99 32.06 13.25
C SER A 275 -10.63 32.76 13.10
N TRP A 276 -10.19 33.46 14.13
CA TRP A 276 -8.90 34.15 14.23
C TRP A 276 -8.66 35.20 13.13
N GLY A 277 -9.73 35.73 12.52
CA GLY A 277 -9.63 36.73 11.47
C GLY A 277 -9.06 36.27 10.14
N MET A 278 -9.02 34.94 9.92
CA MET A 278 -8.42 34.34 8.72
C MET A 278 -9.10 34.80 7.42
N ASP A 279 -10.41 35.08 7.44
CA ASP A 279 -11.13 35.60 6.27
C ASP A 279 -10.65 36.99 5.85
N GLN A 280 -10.42 37.88 6.81
CA GLN A 280 -9.92 39.24 6.54
C GLN A 280 -8.47 39.22 6.06
N LEU A 281 -7.63 38.38 6.68
CA LEU A 281 -6.27 38.16 6.22
C LEU A 281 -6.22 37.61 4.80
N ALA A 282 -7.09 36.65 4.47
CA ALA A 282 -7.12 35.99 3.17
C ALA A 282 -7.35 36.98 2.00
N LEU A 283 -8.19 38.00 2.17
CA LEU A 283 -8.50 38.99 1.12
C LEU A 283 -7.32 39.87 0.73
N ASN A 284 -6.35 40.05 1.68
CA ASN A 284 -5.20 40.96 1.52
C ASN A 284 -3.92 40.22 1.14
N VAL A 285 -3.97 38.90 0.98
CA VAL A 285 -2.80 38.06 0.63
C VAL A 285 -2.59 38.03 -0.89
N SER A 286 -1.34 38.14 -1.32
CA SER A 286 -0.91 37.99 -2.71
C SER A 286 -1.29 36.62 -3.28
N MET A 287 -1.54 36.55 -4.58
CA MET A 287 -1.75 35.27 -5.29
C MET A 287 -0.50 34.40 -5.27
N TYR A 288 0.65 34.97 -4.98
CA TYR A 288 1.94 34.28 -4.94
C TYR A 288 2.33 33.76 -3.54
N GLU A 289 1.41 33.79 -2.57
CA GLU A 289 1.63 33.26 -1.21
C GLU A 289 0.82 31.97 -0.99
N PRO A 290 1.29 30.80 -1.47
CA PRO A 290 0.56 29.55 -1.34
C PRO A 290 0.60 29.03 0.12
N SER A 291 -0.56 29.01 0.77
CA SER A 291 -0.66 28.56 2.17
C SER A 291 -1.80 27.58 2.44
N VAL A 292 -2.85 27.55 1.59
CA VAL A 292 -4.03 26.69 1.77
C VAL A 292 -4.22 25.74 0.61
N TYR A 293 -4.86 24.61 0.87
CA TYR A 293 -5.35 23.73 -0.20
C TYR A 293 -6.74 24.23 -0.61
N THR A 294 -6.87 24.61 -1.86
CA THR A 294 -8.15 25.10 -2.41
C THR A 294 -8.80 24.03 -3.27
N TYR A 295 -10.03 23.68 -2.91
CA TYR A 295 -10.87 22.75 -3.66
C TYR A 295 -12.06 23.52 -4.23
N VAL A 296 -12.47 23.13 -5.43
CA VAL A 296 -13.65 23.69 -6.08
C VAL A 296 -14.59 22.57 -6.49
N LEU A 297 -15.89 22.84 -6.38
CA LEU A 297 -16.94 21.98 -6.88
C LEU A 297 -17.39 22.49 -8.25
N LEU A 298 -17.18 21.68 -9.29
CA LEU A 298 -17.58 22.00 -10.66
C LEU A 298 -18.82 21.21 -11.06
N PRO A 299 -19.59 21.71 -12.08
CA PRO A 299 -20.71 20.96 -12.66
C PRO A 299 -20.29 19.58 -13.18
N GLU A 300 -21.24 18.66 -13.32
CA GLU A 300 -20.99 17.36 -13.93
C GLU A 300 -20.42 17.52 -15.35
N GLN A 301 -19.38 16.76 -15.67
CA GLN A 301 -18.73 16.74 -16.97
C GLN A 301 -18.22 18.13 -17.47
N TYR A 302 -17.84 19.02 -16.53
CA TYR A 302 -17.30 20.32 -16.87
C TYR A 302 -16.00 20.20 -17.67
N ASN A 303 -15.92 20.93 -18.79
CA ASN A 303 -14.72 20.97 -19.62
C ASN A 303 -13.73 22.03 -19.11
N LEU A 304 -12.63 21.57 -18.49
CA LEU A 304 -11.59 22.46 -17.97
C LEU A 304 -10.91 23.33 -19.06
N ALA A 305 -10.93 22.94 -20.33
CA ALA A 305 -10.40 23.78 -21.41
C ALA A 305 -11.16 25.14 -21.48
N THR A 306 -12.47 25.14 -21.28
CA THR A 306 -13.29 26.35 -21.25
C THR A 306 -12.91 27.29 -20.09
N PHE A 307 -12.51 26.73 -18.94
CA PHE A 307 -11.97 27.52 -17.83
C PHE A 307 -10.67 28.21 -18.21
N TYR A 308 -9.72 27.48 -18.81
CA TYR A 308 -8.43 28.04 -19.20
C TYR A 308 -8.57 29.13 -20.29
N GLU A 309 -9.55 29.04 -21.19
CA GLU A 309 -9.86 30.05 -22.17
C GLU A 309 -10.37 31.37 -21.53
N LYS A 310 -11.09 31.27 -20.42
CA LYS A 310 -11.62 32.42 -19.66
C LYS A 310 -10.65 32.95 -18.61
N PHE A 311 -9.53 32.28 -18.33
CA PHE A 311 -8.62 32.66 -17.27
C PHE A 311 -7.82 33.95 -17.49
N PRO A 312 -7.43 34.37 -18.72
CA PRO A 312 -6.59 35.54 -18.93
C PRO A 312 -7.11 36.85 -18.28
N PRO A 313 -8.40 37.21 -18.31
CA PRO A 313 -8.89 38.40 -17.62
C PRO A 313 -8.69 38.35 -16.11
N PHE A 314 -8.87 37.17 -15.49
CA PHE A 314 -8.60 36.95 -14.07
C PHE A 314 -7.11 37.16 -13.76
N TYR A 315 -6.25 36.64 -14.62
CA TYR A 315 -4.83 36.79 -14.49
C TYR A 315 -4.37 38.25 -14.50
N GLU A 316 -4.83 39.02 -15.50
CA GLU A 316 -4.53 40.46 -15.60
C GLU A 316 -5.02 41.24 -14.38
N LYS A 317 -6.20 40.88 -13.85
CA LYS A 317 -6.81 41.58 -12.72
C LYS A 317 -6.12 41.28 -11.38
N TYR A 318 -5.72 40.01 -11.13
CA TYR A 318 -5.32 39.56 -9.80
C TYR A 318 -3.88 39.05 -9.69
N CYS A 319 -3.22 38.68 -10.82
CA CYS A 319 -1.90 38.06 -10.81
C CYS A 319 -0.81 38.92 -11.45
N LYS A 320 -1.17 39.86 -12.37
CA LYS A 320 -0.21 40.60 -13.17
C LYS A 320 0.72 41.50 -12.37
N ALA A 321 0.18 42.20 -11.37
CA ALA A 321 0.98 43.03 -10.48
C ALA A 321 1.98 42.22 -9.67
N ASP A 322 1.56 41.04 -9.24
CA ASP A 322 2.44 40.08 -8.51
C ASP A 322 3.49 39.46 -9.46
N GLU A 323 3.14 39.18 -10.73
CA GLU A 323 4.11 38.74 -11.73
C GLU A 323 5.24 39.75 -11.93
N GLU A 324 4.88 41.01 -12.05
CA GLU A 324 5.84 42.12 -12.21
C GLU A 324 6.73 42.29 -10.97
N LEU A 325 6.17 42.05 -9.77
CA LEU A 325 6.92 42.13 -8.51
C LEU A 325 7.87 40.94 -8.30
N TYR A 326 7.37 39.72 -8.60
CA TYR A 326 8.10 38.48 -8.27
C TYR A 326 8.84 37.85 -9.46
N GLY A 327 8.66 38.37 -10.70
CA GLY A 327 9.31 37.82 -11.90
C GLY A 327 8.89 36.40 -12.28
N GLN A 328 7.71 35.95 -11.83
CA GLN A 328 7.26 34.56 -12.00
C GLN A 328 5.89 34.54 -12.65
N VAL A 329 5.70 33.72 -13.67
CA VAL A 329 4.38 33.48 -14.29
C VAL A 329 3.59 32.49 -13.45
N TYR A 330 2.40 32.88 -13.03
CA TYR A 330 1.48 32.06 -12.25
C TYR A 330 0.55 31.25 -13.15
N LYS A 331 0.48 29.94 -12.91
CA LYS A 331 -0.45 29.05 -13.64
C LYS A 331 -1.21 28.19 -12.64
N LEU A 332 -2.48 27.94 -12.93
CA LEU A 332 -3.30 27.02 -12.14
C LEU A 332 -3.27 25.62 -12.75
N ILE A 333 -3.29 24.61 -11.87
CA ILE A 333 -3.42 23.20 -12.23
C ILE A 333 -4.63 22.63 -11.50
N PHE A 334 -5.61 22.13 -12.24
CA PHE A 334 -6.79 21.47 -11.69
C PHE A 334 -6.53 19.97 -11.64
N LEU A 335 -6.65 19.38 -10.47
CA LEU A 335 -6.47 17.94 -10.23
C LEU A 335 -7.77 17.37 -9.65
N ASN A 336 -8.37 16.39 -10.35
CA ASN A 336 -9.53 15.70 -9.79
C ASN A 336 -9.16 15.02 -8.46
N LEU A 337 -10.09 15.02 -7.51
CA LEU A 337 -9.90 14.49 -6.16
C LEU A 337 -9.34 13.06 -6.17
N LYS A 338 -9.83 12.20 -7.06
CA LYS A 338 -9.41 10.80 -7.19
C LYS A 338 -7.97 10.63 -7.69
N ASP A 339 -7.42 11.65 -8.35
CA ASP A 339 -6.09 11.62 -8.95
C ASP A 339 -5.00 12.18 -8.05
N ILE A 340 -5.34 12.95 -7.02
CA ILE A 340 -4.40 13.65 -6.13
C ILE A 340 -3.42 12.67 -5.51
N HIS A 341 -3.92 11.56 -4.97
CA HIS A 341 -3.11 10.58 -4.24
C HIS A 341 -1.92 10.02 -5.02
N TYR A 342 -1.98 9.98 -6.36
CA TYR A 342 -0.95 9.37 -7.20
C TYR A 342 -0.27 10.29 -8.21
N ASN A 343 -0.85 11.46 -8.51
CA ASN A 343 -0.41 12.30 -9.63
C ASN A 343 0.34 13.56 -9.21
N THR A 344 0.60 13.74 -7.91
CA THR A 344 1.19 14.96 -7.37
C THR A 344 2.65 14.80 -6.94
N VAL A 345 3.33 13.80 -7.48
CA VAL A 345 4.77 13.59 -7.23
C VAL A 345 5.55 14.80 -7.74
N GLY A 346 6.35 15.41 -6.88
CA GLY A 346 7.13 16.61 -7.19
C GLY A 346 6.47 17.94 -6.79
N PHE A 347 5.24 17.92 -6.28
CA PHE A 347 4.63 19.10 -5.69
C PHE A 347 5.22 19.37 -4.30
N ARG A 348 5.57 20.64 -4.05
CA ARG A 348 5.98 21.10 -2.72
C ARG A 348 4.76 21.18 -1.80
N PHE A 349 4.99 20.97 -0.51
CA PHE A 349 3.95 20.98 0.55
C PHE A 349 2.78 20.03 0.29
N GLU A 350 3.04 18.92 -0.42
CA GLU A 350 2.02 17.90 -0.66
C GLU A 350 1.75 17.07 0.60
N MET A 351 0.50 16.67 0.78
CA MET A 351 0.12 15.71 1.81
C MET A 351 0.70 14.31 1.50
N PRO A 352 0.74 13.37 2.46
CA PRO A 352 1.32 12.06 2.24
C PRO A 352 0.75 11.37 1.01
N LEU A 353 1.61 11.06 0.05
CA LEU A 353 1.28 10.51 -1.26
C LEU A 353 1.26 8.99 -1.29
N GLY A 354 0.38 8.45 -2.12
CA GLY A 354 0.49 7.08 -2.60
C GLY A 354 1.56 6.93 -3.68
N ASN A 355 2.06 5.72 -3.83
CA ASN A 355 3.01 5.41 -4.89
C ASN A 355 2.47 4.29 -5.78
N ARG A 356 2.14 4.62 -7.03
CA ARG A 356 1.65 3.62 -8.02
C ARG A 356 2.56 2.41 -8.16
N SER A 357 3.86 2.59 -8.00
CA SER A 357 4.81 1.47 -8.06
C SER A 357 4.58 0.44 -6.94
N TYR A 358 4.09 0.89 -5.78
CA TYR A 358 3.77 -0.02 -4.68
C TYR A 358 2.54 -0.86 -5.01
N ILE A 359 1.52 -0.27 -5.63
CA ILE A 359 0.33 -0.99 -6.09
C ILE A 359 0.73 -2.12 -7.04
N TYR A 360 1.54 -1.80 -8.06
CA TYR A 360 2.02 -2.81 -9.01
C TYR A 360 2.89 -3.88 -8.32
N ALA A 361 3.78 -3.49 -7.43
CA ALA A 361 4.63 -4.43 -6.69
C ALA A 361 3.78 -5.42 -5.89
N PHE A 362 2.80 -4.94 -5.12
CA PHE A 362 1.91 -5.80 -4.33
C PHE A 362 1.00 -6.67 -5.20
N PHE A 363 0.49 -6.14 -6.30
CA PHE A 363 -0.30 -6.90 -7.26
C PHE A 363 0.50 -8.08 -7.83
N PHE A 364 1.73 -7.84 -8.30
CA PHE A 364 2.57 -8.90 -8.83
C PHE A 364 3.03 -9.90 -7.76
N ILE A 365 3.34 -9.45 -6.55
CA ILE A 365 3.65 -10.33 -5.43
C ILE A 365 2.46 -11.24 -5.12
N GLY A 366 1.25 -10.71 -5.06
CA GLY A 366 0.02 -11.48 -4.88
C GLY A 366 -0.15 -12.55 -5.96
N ILE A 367 0.03 -12.18 -7.24
CA ILE A 367 0.00 -13.12 -8.36
C ILE A 367 1.09 -14.20 -8.23
N PHE A 368 2.31 -13.83 -7.87
CA PHE A 368 3.41 -14.80 -7.72
C PHE A 368 3.11 -15.80 -6.60
N ILE A 369 2.63 -15.35 -5.45
CA ILE A 369 2.23 -16.25 -4.35
C ILE A 369 1.10 -17.18 -4.77
N LEU A 370 0.11 -16.66 -5.50
CA LEU A 370 -0.98 -17.45 -6.06
C LEU A 370 -0.46 -18.55 -7.00
N VAL A 371 0.39 -18.18 -7.94
CA VAL A 371 1.01 -19.11 -8.88
C VAL A 371 1.84 -20.14 -8.14
N LEU A 372 2.63 -19.75 -7.13
CA LEU A 372 3.39 -20.66 -6.29
C LEU A 372 2.49 -21.67 -5.57
N ALA A 373 1.36 -21.23 -5.01
CA ALA A 373 0.40 -22.11 -4.35
C ALA A 373 -0.25 -23.11 -5.33
N CYS A 374 -0.66 -22.63 -6.52
CA CYS A 374 -1.19 -23.50 -7.58
C CYS A 374 -0.14 -24.49 -8.08
N VAL A 375 1.07 -24.04 -8.36
CA VAL A 375 2.20 -24.89 -8.79
C VAL A 375 2.50 -25.95 -7.74
N ASN A 376 2.53 -25.56 -6.47
CA ASN A 376 2.73 -26.51 -5.37
C ASN A 376 1.65 -27.59 -5.36
N TYR A 377 0.37 -27.19 -5.45
CA TYR A 377 -0.73 -28.16 -5.54
C TYR A 377 -0.60 -29.10 -6.75
N VAL A 378 -0.32 -28.55 -7.94
CA VAL A 378 -0.14 -29.34 -9.18
C VAL A 378 1.02 -30.33 -9.02
N ASN A 379 2.15 -29.91 -8.46
CA ASN A 379 3.32 -30.76 -8.21
C ASN A 379 2.95 -31.95 -7.31
N MET A 380 2.24 -31.66 -6.20
CA MET A 380 1.82 -32.68 -5.24
C MET A 380 0.76 -33.63 -5.81
N ALA A 381 -0.25 -33.09 -6.51
CA ALA A 381 -1.31 -33.86 -7.15
C ALA A 381 -0.73 -34.79 -8.26
N THR A 382 0.21 -34.26 -9.03
CA THR A 382 0.88 -35.04 -10.10
C THR A 382 1.82 -36.09 -9.53
N ALA A 383 2.56 -35.80 -8.46
CA ALA A 383 3.38 -36.79 -7.78
C ALA A 383 2.54 -38.00 -7.35
N ARG A 384 1.36 -37.75 -6.80
CA ARG A 384 0.43 -38.77 -6.34
C ARG A 384 -0.30 -39.53 -7.46
N SER A 385 -0.26 -39.00 -8.68
CA SER A 385 -0.96 -39.61 -9.81
C SER A 385 -0.63 -41.09 -10.01
N SER A 386 0.64 -41.50 -9.77
CA SER A 386 1.10 -42.88 -9.94
C SER A 386 0.35 -43.89 -9.03
N THR A 387 -0.07 -43.49 -7.84
CA THR A 387 -0.82 -44.36 -6.92
C THR A 387 -2.30 -44.49 -7.33
N ARG A 388 -2.82 -43.49 -8.07
CA ARG A 388 -4.22 -43.45 -8.53
C ARG A 388 -4.45 -44.03 -9.92
N ILE A 389 -3.38 -44.32 -10.66
CA ILE A 389 -3.47 -44.86 -12.03
C ILE A 389 -4.26 -46.17 -12.07
N ARG A 390 -4.03 -47.09 -11.14
CA ARG A 390 -4.77 -48.36 -11.05
C ARG A 390 -6.29 -48.14 -10.80
N GLU A 391 -6.62 -47.21 -9.92
CA GLU A 391 -8.01 -46.83 -9.64
C GLU A 391 -8.71 -46.24 -10.86
N ILE A 392 -8.04 -45.27 -11.53
CA ILE A 392 -8.58 -44.64 -12.76
C ILE A 392 -8.67 -45.64 -13.89
N GLY A 393 -7.67 -46.53 -14.04
CA GLY A 393 -7.72 -47.60 -15.03
C GLY A 393 -8.93 -48.55 -14.82
N MET A 394 -9.18 -48.93 -13.59
CA MET A 394 -10.31 -49.76 -13.20
C MET A 394 -11.68 -49.11 -13.48
N LYS A 395 -11.80 -47.79 -13.13
CA LYS A 395 -13.00 -47.00 -13.44
C LYS A 395 -13.28 -46.93 -14.96
N LYS A 396 -12.23 -46.77 -15.77
CA LYS A 396 -12.37 -46.78 -17.24
C LYS A 396 -12.81 -48.13 -17.78
N VAL A 397 -12.29 -49.23 -17.24
CA VAL A 397 -12.71 -50.57 -17.64
C VAL A 397 -14.18 -50.83 -17.26
N LEU A 398 -14.63 -50.25 -16.14
CA LEU A 398 -16.03 -50.28 -15.68
C LEU A 398 -16.94 -49.27 -16.41
N GLY A 399 -16.43 -48.57 -17.47
CA GLY A 399 -17.28 -47.75 -18.35
C GLY A 399 -17.24 -46.24 -18.07
N SER A 400 -16.43 -45.74 -17.11
CA SER A 400 -16.36 -44.29 -16.89
C SER A 400 -15.76 -43.55 -18.08
N SER A 401 -16.44 -42.51 -18.54
CA SER A 401 -15.98 -41.66 -19.65
C SER A 401 -14.81 -40.76 -19.24
N LYS A 402 -14.05 -40.27 -20.22
CA LYS A 402 -12.98 -39.30 -19.97
C LYS A 402 -13.51 -38.00 -19.32
N LYS A 403 -14.73 -37.60 -19.73
CA LYS A 403 -15.38 -36.38 -19.17
C LYS A 403 -15.70 -36.57 -17.68
N ASP A 404 -16.25 -37.72 -17.28
CA ASP A 404 -16.61 -38.00 -15.88
C ASP A 404 -15.38 -37.96 -14.96
N LEU A 405 -14.25 -38.51 -15.42
CA LEU A 405 -12.99 -38.50 -14.68
C LEU A 405 -12.41 -37.08 -14.55
N VAL A 406 -12.51 -36.24 -15.59
CA VAL A 406 -12.09 -34.85 -15.53
C VAL A 406 -12.95 -34.07 -14.52
N PHE A 407 -14.28 -34.20 -14.59
CA PHE A 407 -15.18 -33.53 -13.64
C PHE A 407 -14.97 -34.02 -12.21
N GLN A 408 -14.72 -35.30 -12.01
CA GLN A 408 -14.40 -35.84 -10.69
C GLN A 408 -13.13 -35.20 -10.10
N LEU A 409 -12.04 -35.14 -10.88
CA LEU A 409 -10.76 -34.62 -10.42
C LEU A 409 -10.79 -33.12 -10.23
N LEU A 410 -11.51 -32.38 -11.08
CA LEU A 410 -11.78 -30.96 -10.89
C LEU A 410 -12.62 -30.68 -9.63
N GLY A 411 -13.68 -31.49 -9.42
CA GLY A 411 -14.50 -31.37 -8.20
C GLY A 411 -13.71 -31.60 -6.91
N GLU A 412 -12.75 -32.55 -6.93
CA GLU A 412 -11.84 -32.79 -5.82
C GLU A 412 -10.95 -31.54 -5.55
N SER A 413 -10.39 -30.95 -6.61
CA SER A 413 -9.56 -29.73 -6.48
C SER A 413 -10.37 -28.54 -5.99
N LEU A 414 -11.59 -28.35 -6.48
CA LEU A 414 -12.51 -27.31 -6.02
C LEU A 414 -12.87 -27.49 -4.53
N LEU A 415 -13.12 -28.72 -4.09
CA LEU A 415 -13.44 -29.00 -2.70
C LEU A 415 -12.27 -28.66 -1.77
N VAL A 416 -11.05 -29.09 -2.13
CA VAL A 416 -9.85 -28.76 -1.34
C VAL A 416 -9.62 -27.25 -1.30
N SER A 417 -9.81 -26.56 -2.44
CA SER A 417 -9.70 -25.11 -2.50
C SER A 417 -10.77 -24.40 -1.70
N PHE A 418 -12.00 -24.93 -1.62
CA PHE A 418 -13.07 -24.39 -0.79
C PHE A 418 -12.75 -24.48 0.70
N ILE A 419 -12.28 -25.65 1.15
CA ILE A 419 -11.85 -25.83 2.53
C ILE A 419 -10.69 -24.86 2.85
N ALA A 420 -9.71 -24.75 1.94
CA ALA A 420 -8.61 -23.81 2.07
C ALA A 420 -9.08 -22.35 2.14
N LEU A 421 -10.09 -21.96 1.36
CA LEU A 421 -10.70 -20.63 1.39
C LEU A 421 -11.31 -20.31 2.76
N VAL A 422 -12.11 -21.21 3.32
CA VAL A 422 -12.76 -21.00 4.64
C VAL A 422 -11.70 -20.79 5.72
N PHE A 423 -10.65 -21.61 5.74
CA PHE A 423 -9.55 -21.45 6.69
C PHE A 423 -8.74 -20.17 6.45
N SER A 424 -8.50 -19.81 5.19
CA SER A 424 -7.79 -18.58 4.85
C SER A 424 -8.56 -17.35 5.30
N TYR A 425 -9.87 -17.33 5.09
CA TYR A 425 -10.73 -16.25 5.52
C TYR A 425 -10.74 -16.11 7.05
N GLY A 426 -10.86 -17.23 7.76
CA GLY A 426 -10.73 -17.26 9.22
C GLY A 426 -9.37 -16.81 9.72
N ALA A 427 -8.28 -17.25 9.06
CA ALA A 427 -6.92 -16.84 9.40
C ALA A 427 -6.70 -15.33 9.19
N VAL A 428 -7.23 -14.76 8.11
CA VAL A 428 -7.18 -13.31 7.86
C VAL A 428 -7.96 -12.55 8.93
N LEU A 429 -9.17 -12.97 9.27
CA LEU A 429 -9.97 -12.37 10.34
C LEU A 429 -9.24 -12.34 11.69
N LEU A 430 -8.63 -13.45 12.07
CA LEU A 430 -7.86 -13.55 13.32
C LEU A 430 -6.57 -12.72 13.30
N SER A 431 -5.93 -12.60 12.15
CA SER A 431 -4.67 -11.87 11.99
C SER A 431 -4.84 -10.37 11.74
N LEU A 432 -6.06 -9.85 11.49
CA LEU A 432 -6.30 -8.43 11.15
C LEU A 432 -5.70 -7.46 12.17
N LYS A 433 -5.90 -7.68 13.47
CA LYS A 433 -5.35 -6.81 14.52
C LYS A 433 -3.81 -6.80 14.50
N LEU A 434 -3.21 -7.96 14.27
CA LEU A 434 -1.75 -8.10 14.16
C LEU A 434 -1.23 -7.42 12.89
N LEU A 435 -1.90 -7.64 11.76
CA LEU A 435 -1.57 -7.01 10.48
C LEU A 435 -1.67 -5.49 10.56
N ASN A 436 -2.75 -4.97 11.14
CA ASN A 436 -2.93 -3.53 11.36
C ASN A 436 -1.79 -2.94 12.20
N ARG A 437 -1.34 -3.64 13.26
CA ARG A 437 -0.23 -3.18 14.10
C ARG A 437 1.12 -3.27 13.38
N LEU A 438 1.38 -4.36 12.66
CA LEU A 438 2.67 -4.59 12.00
C LEU A 438 2.87 -3.70 10.77
N LEU A 439 1.79 -3.40 10.06
CA LEU A 439 1.82 -2.72 8.77
C LEU A 439 1.33 -1.27 8.86
N ASP A 440 0.90 -0.87 10.05
CA ASP A 440 0.29 0.45 10.29
C ASP A 440 -0.90 0.72 9.34
N PHE A 441 -1.67 -0.33 9.08
CA PHE A 441 -2.94 -0.27 8.35
C PHE A 441 -4.12 -0.20 9.32
N SER A 442 -5.28 0.07 8.77
CA SER A 442 -6.54 0.07 9.53
C SER A 442 -7.64 -0.66 8.77
N PHE A 443 -7.34 -1.89 8.42
CA PHE A 443 -8.37 -2.75 7.84
C PHE A 443 -9.45 -3.02 8.89
N GLU A 444 -10.65 -2.59 8.58
CA GLU A 444 -11.82 -2.88 9.39
C GLU A 444 -12.41 -4.23 9.01
N THR A 445 -12.99 -4.93 9.97
CA THR A 445 -13.70 -6.19 9.71
C THR A 445 -14.84 -6.02 8.72
N GLY A 446 -15.48 -4.84 8.69
CA GLY A 446 -16.49 -4.48 7.70
C GLY A 446 -16.02 -4.54 6.24
N MET A 447 -14.73 -4.31 5.99
CA MET A 447 -14.17 -4.41 4.65
C MET A 447 -14.22 -5.84 4.10
N LEU A 448 -14.06 -6.85 4.95
CA LEU A 448 -14.14 -8.26 4.58
C LEU A 448 -15.55 -8.70 4.18
N ILE A 449 -16.59 -8.08 4.75
CA ILE A 449 -18.00 -8.41 4.48
C ILE A 449 -18.51 -7.68 3.22
N ASN A 450 -17.69 -6.87 2.59
CA ASN A 450 -18.09 -6.12 1.39
C ASN A 450 -18.44 -7.07 0.23
N PRO A 451 -19.60 -6.91 -0.45
CA PRO A 451 -20.05 -7.80 -1.53
C PRO A 451 -19.07 -7.92 -2.69
N VAL A 452 -18.41 -6.82 -3.06
CA VAL A 452 -17.42 -6.82 -4.16
C VAL A 452 -16.19 -7.65 -3.80
N LEU A 453 -15.70 -7.54 -2.56
CA LEU A 453 -14.57 -8.34 -2.09
C LEU A 453 -14.96 -9.83 -1.99
N ILE A 454 -16.15 -10.13 -1.48
CA ILE A 454 -16.65 -11.51 -1.43
C ILE A 454 -16.74 -12.11 -2.84
N ALA A 455 -17.28 -11.37 -3.80
CA ALA A 455 -17.36 -11.82 -5.20
C ALA A 455 -15.95 -12.05 -5.80
N ALA A 456 -15.00 -11.14 -5.52
CA ALA A 456 -13.60 -11.29 -5.96
C ALA A 456 -12.93 -12.52 -5.32
N VAL A 457 -13.15 -12.77 -4.04
CA VAL A 457 -12.62 -13.92 -3.30
C VAL A 457 -13.24 -15.23 -3.81
N LEU A 458 -14.54 -15.24 -4.12
CA LEU A 458 -15.21 -16.40 -4.74
C LEU A 458 -14.69 -16.64 -6.16
N GLY A 459 -14.46 -15.58 -6.94
CA GLY A 459 -13.82 -15.67 -8.27
C GLY A 459 -12.40 -16.23 -8.17
N LEU A 460 -11.63 -15.78 -7.18
CA LEU A 460 -10.29 -16.29 -6.88
C LEU A 460 -10.32 -17.78 -6.52
N PHE A 461 -11.25 -18.19 -5.68
CA PHE A 461 -11.45 -19.60 -5.31
C PHE A 461 -11.70 -20.46 -6.54
N LEU A 462 -12.61 -20.05 -7.43
CA LEU A 462 -12.91 -20.78 -8.67
C LEU A 462 -11.67 -20.86 -9.58
N LEU A 463 -10.97 -19.73 -9.74
CA LEU A 463 -9.74 -19.67 -10.53
C LEU A 463 -8.68 -20.64 -10.00
N ILE A 464 -8.42 -20.62 -8.70
CA ILE A 464 -7.46 -21.52 -8.06
C ILE A 464 -7.87 -22.99 -8.22
N GLY A 465 -9.12 -23.32 -7.93
CA GLY A 465 -9.62 -24.68 -8.01
C GLY A 465 -9.50 -25.26 -9.42
N ILE A 466 -9.80 -24.43 -10.43
CA ILE A 466 -9.68 -24.80 -11.85
C ILE A 466 -8.21 -24.91 -12.26
N LEU A 467 -7.38 -23.89 -12.05
CA LEU A 467 -5.98 -23.90 -12.44
C LEU A 467 -5.20 -25.05 -11.79
N SER A 468 -5.45 -25.30 -10.51
CA SER A 468 -4.83 -26.39 -9.76
C SER A 468 -5.28 -27.77 -10.24
N GLY A 469 -6.54 -27.89 -10.64
CA GLY A 469 -7.16 -29.16 -11.02
C GLY A 469 -7.02 -29.54 -12.50
N ILE A 470 -6.92 -28.56 -13.41
CA ILE A 470 -6.91 -28.78 -14.87
C ILE A 470 -5.80 -29.74 -15.28
N TYR A 471 -4.56 -29.45 -14.92
CA TYR A 471 -3.42 -30.27 -15.34
C TYR A 471 -3.51 -31.74 -14.82
N PRO A 472 -3.71 -31.99 -13.51
CA PRO A 472 -3.90 -33.36 -13.01
C PRO A 472 -5.08 -34.07 -13.66
N ALA A 473 -6.20 -33.38 -13.89
CA ALA A 473 -7.40 -33.95 -14.46
C ALA A 473 -7.18 -34.42 -15.92
N PHE A 474 -6.63 -33.57 -16.77
CA PHE A 474 -6.34 -33.95 -18.16
C PHE A 474 -5.23 -34.98 -18.26
N TYR A 475 -4.17 -34.89 -17.46
CA TYR A 475 -3.07 -35.84 -17.45
C TYR A 475 -3.54 -37.26 -17.07
N LEU A 476 -4.28 -37.40 -15.97
CA LEU A 476 -4.75 -38.69 -15.48
C LEU A 476 -5.86 -39.27 -16.37
N SER A 477 -6.75 -38.46 -16.87
CA SER A 477 -7.82 -38.92 -17.75
C SER A 477 -7.34 -39.37 -19.16
N ALA A 478 -6.14 -38.94 -19.58
CA ALA A 478 -5.57 -39.34 -20.87
C ALA A 478 -4.91 -40.72 -20.89
N ILE A 479 -4.66 -41.34 -19.72
CA ILE A 479 -3.96 -42.63 -19.61
C ILE A 479 -4.82 -43.77 -20.20
N ARG A 480 -4.21 -44.61 -21.01
CA ARG A 480 -4.88 -45.80 -21.64
C ARG A 480 -5.07 -46.90 -20.58
N SER A 481 -6.26 -47.53 -20.58
CA SER A 481 -6.64 -48.57 -19.59
C SER A 481 -5.70 -49.78 -19.60
N ALA A 482 -5.25 -50.23 -20.77
CA ALA A 482 -4.33 -51.38 -20.90
C ALA A 482 -2.97 -51.16 -20.24
N THR A 483 -2.44 -49.90 -20.32
CA THR A 483 -1.16 -49.51 -19.68
C THR A 483 -1.30 -49.29 -18.17
N ALA A 484 -2.51 -49.01 -17.66
CA ALA A 484 -2.78 -48.82 -16.26
C ALA A 484 -2.78 -50.12 -15.43
N ILE A 485 -3.09 -51.28 -16.08
CA ILE A 485 -3.27 -52.57 -15.41
C ILE A 485 -2.06 -53.47 -15.59
N SER A 486 -1.35 -53.47 -16.74
CA SER A 486 -0.41 -54.51 -17.14
C SER A 486 1.06 -54.33 -16.80
N ARG A 487 1.52 -53.16 -16.38
CA ARG A 487 2.93 -52.93 -16.00
C ARG A 487 3.08 -51.91 -14.87
N GLY A 488 4.02 -52.18 -13.94
CA GLY A 488 4.50 -51.18 -12.98
C GLY A 488 4.98 -49.94 -13.74
N PHE A 489 4.29 -48.86 -13.53
CA PHE A 489 4.31 -47.66 -14.39
C PHE A 489 5.67 -46.92 -14.31
N SER A 490 6.37 -46.79 -15.42
CA SER A 490 7.36 -45.73 -15.60
C SER A 490 6.59 -44.43 -15.94
N SER A 491 6.69 -43.43 -15.08
CA SER A 491 6.09 -42.12 -15.30
C SER A 491 6.47 -41.62 -16.69
N SER A 492 5.48 -41.13 -17.47
CA SER A 492 5.73 -40.53 -18.78
C SER A 492 6.83 -39.49 -18.67
N ARG A 493 7.85 -39.53 -19.55
CA ARG A 493 8.95 -38.56 -19.61
C ARG A 493 8.44 -37.12 -19.60
N THR A 494 7.29 -36.87 -20.19
CA THR A 494 6.62 -35.56 -20.26
C THR A 494 6.16 -35.09 -18.88
N GLY A 495 5.53 -35.91 -18.06
CA GLY A 495 5.06 -35.53 -16.73
C GLY A 495 6.21 -35.20 -15.77
N VAL A 496 7.33 -35.91 -15.88
CA VAL A 496 8.57 -35.60 -15.09
C VAL A 496 9.16 -34.26 -15.52
N ARG A 497 9.20 -33.99 -16.85
CA ARG A 497 9.76 -32.74 -17.39
C ARG A 497 8.94 -31.51 -16.95
N ILE A 498 7.62 -31.54 -17.08
CA ILE A 498 6.74 -30.44 -16.65
C ILE A 498 6.90 -30.14 -15.17
N ARG A 499 6.92 -31.17 -14.31
CA ARG A 499 7.13 -31.01 -12.88
C ARG A 499 8.49 -30.37 -12.56
N ARG A 500 9.58 -30.76 -13.27
CA ARG A 500 10.90 -30.12 -13.09
C ARG A 500 10.87 -28.64 -13.46
N ILE A 501 10.18 -28.28 -14.56
CA ILE A 501 10.01 -26.89 -14.97
C ILE A 501 9.24 -26.10 -13.91
N LEU A 502 8.12 -26.64 -13.40
CA LEU A 502 7.32 -25.99 -12.37
C LEU A 502 8.10 -25.76 -11.06
N VAL A 503 8.90 -26.76 -10.64
CA VAL A 503 9.76 -26.64 -9.45
C VAL A 503 10.86 -25.60 -9.67
N ALA A 504 11.54 -25.61 -10.85
CA ALA A 504 12.55 -24.61 -11.15
C ALA A 504 11.94 -23.19 -11.16
N PHE A 505 10.78 -23.00 -11.78
CA PHE A 505 10.05 -21.74 -11.80
C PHE A 505 9.68 -21.26 -10.38
N GLN A 506 9.23 -22.20 -9.51
CA GLN A 506 8.94 -21.89 -8.11
C GLN A 506 10.18 -21.39 -7.35
N PHE A 507 11.36 -22.03 -7.58
CA PHE A 507 12.60 -21.56 -6.98
C PHE A 507 13.08 -20.22 -7.57
N VAL A 508 12.89 -19.96 -8.87
CA VAL A 508 13.21 -18.68 -9.50
C VAL A 508 12.47 -17.53 -8.79
N ILE A 509 11.16 -17.67 -8.60
CA ILE A 509 10.36 -16.66 -7.90
C ILE A 509 10.84 -16.50 -6.46
N SER A 510 11.00 -17.61 -5.72
CA SER A 510 11.36 -17.55 -4.31
C SER A 510 12.72 -16.90 -4.09
N ILE A 511 13.75 -17.34 -4.85
CA ILE A 511 15.09 -16.79 -4.76
C ILE A 511 15.11 -15.33 -5.21
N GLY A 512 14.38 -14.99 -6.29
CA GLY A 512 14.26 -13.63 -6.78
C GLY A 512 13.68 -12.66 -5.75
N VAL A 513 12.58 -13.04 -5.11
CA VAL A 513 11.95 -12.21 -4.07
C VAL A 513 12.87 -12.07 -2.86
N VAL A 514 13.62 -13.10 -2.47
CA VAL A 514 14.62 -13.02 -1.38
C VAL A 514 15.73 -12.04 -1.73
N ILE A 515 16.30 -12.12 -2.94
CA ILE A 515 17.34 -11.20 -3.40
C ILE A 515 16.82 -9.75 -3.35
N ILE A 516 15.65 -9.49 -3.93
CA ILE A 516 15.04 -8.15 -3.91
C ILE A 516 14.87 -7.65 -2.47
N THR A 517 14.36 -8.49 -1.55
CA THR A 517 14.16 -8.13 -0.14
C THR A 517 15.46 -7.75 0.56
N LEU A 518 16.52 -8.52 0.33
CA LEU A 518 17.83 -8.26 0.95
C LEU A 518 18.45 -6.95 0.43
N PHE A 519 18.33 -6.68 -0.87
CA PHE A 519 18.81 -5.41 -1.44
C PHE A 519 17.99 -4.22 -0.97
N MET A 520 16.66 -4.33 -0.88
CA MET A 520 15.81 -3.29 -0.30
C MET A 520 16.20 -2.99 1.15
N ASN A 521 16.41 -4.04 1.95
CA ASN A 521 16.86 -3.86 3.33
C ASN A 521 18.20 -3.14 3.41
N ARG A 522 19.16 -3.53 2.56
CA ARG A 522 20.48 -2.90 2.49
C ARG A 522 20.42 -1.43 2.07
N GLN A 523 19.55 -1.09 1.12
CA GLN A 523 19.35 0.32 0.70
C GLN A 523 18.81 1.17 1.85
N ILE A 524 17.80 0.67 2.59
CA ILE A 524 17.25 1.39 3.74
C ILE A 524 18.29 1.55 4.85
N GLU A 525 19.06 0.51 5.12
CA GLU A 525 20.17 0.55 6.09
C GLU A 525 21.28 1.51 5.66
N PHE A 526 21.61 1.53 4.38
CA PHE A 526 22.54 2.50 3.79
C PHE A 526 22.07 3.94 4.00
N MET A 527 20.79 4.23 3.73
CA MET A 527 20.23 5.58 3.93
C MET A 527 20.23 5.98 5.41
N ARG A 528 19.96 5.04 6.30
CA ARG A 528 19.94 5.30 7.75
C ARG A 528 21.33 5.58 8.33
N ASN A 529 22.34 4.85 7.86
CA ASN A 529 23.70 4.89 8.40
C ASN A 529 24.64 5.83 7.64
N ARG A 530 24.13 6.49 6.56
CA ARG A 530 24.91 7.45 5.80
C ARG A 530 25.22 8.70 6.64
N ASP A 531 26.42 9.17 6.52
CA ASP A 531 26.78 10.51 7.06
C ASP A 531 25.91 11.56 6.35
N LEU A 532 25.13 12.27 7.13
CA LEU A 532 24.23 13.32 6.66
C LEU A 532 24.92 14.67 6.52
N GLY A 533 26.21 14.80 6.93
CA GLY A 533 26.94 16.07 6.99
C GLY A 533 26.59 16.89 8.24
N PHE A 534 25.77 16.34 9.15
CA PHE A 534 25.48 16.89 10.47
C PHE A 534 25.24 15.74 11.46
N LYS A 535 25.41 16.05 12.76
CA LYS A 535 25.24 15.08 13.85
C LYS A 535 23.81 15.11 14.35
N LYS A 536 23.00 14.11 13.94
CA LYS A 536 21.60 13.99 14.35
C LYS A 536 21.39 13.37 15.72
N GLU A 537 22.38 12.62 16.23
CA GLU A 537 22.29 11.88 17.47
C GLU A 537 22.28 12.79 18.69
N ASN A 538 21.49 12.42 19.70
CA ASN A 538 21.37 13.12 20.98
C ASN A 538 20.95 14.60 20.87
N VAL A 539 20.25 15.00 19.82
CA VAL A 539 19.62 16.31 19.70
C VAL A 539 18.14 16.16 19.99
N VAL A 540 17.70 16.75 21.07
CA VAL A 540 16.29 16.87 21.47
C VAL A 540 15.70 18.11 20.82
N SER A 541 14.60 17.97 20.13
CA SER A 541 13.86 19.05 19.50
C SER A 541 12.53 19.24 20.24
N ILE A 542 12.34 20.40 20.85
CA ILE A 542 11.14 20.82 21.56
C ILE A 542 10.45 21.88 20.71
N ARG A 543 9.19 21.65 20.35
CA ARG A 543 8.45 22.59 19.50
C ARG A 543 7.96 23.77 20.31
N LEU A 544 8.34 24.99 19.88
CA LEU A 544 7.93 26.25 20.48
C LEU A 544 6.64 26.72 19.78
N ARG A 545 5.57 26.91 20.53
CA ARG A 545 4.23 27.16 19.97
C ARG A 545 3.57 28.43 20.53
N ASP A 546 4.24 29.10 21.46
CA ASP A 546 3.67 30.17 22.25
C ASP A 546 4.58 31.42 22.17
N ASN A 547 4.04 32.56 21.78
CA ASN A 547 4.81 33.78 21.71
C ASN A 547 5.38 34.18 23.06
N ASP A 548 4.66 33.96 24.16
CA ASP A 548 5.13 34.21 25.50
C ASP A 548 6.34 33.35 25.90
N VAL A 549 6.34 32.11 25.43
CA VAL A 549 7.46 31.17 25.61
C VAL A 549 8.64 31.64 24.77
N ILE A 550 8.41 32.00 23.49
CA ILE A 550 9.44 32.44 22.56
C ILE A 550 10.21 33.67 23.14
N GLN A 551 9.51 34.62 23.70
CA GLN A 551 10.13 35.81 24.30
C GLN A 551 11.04 35.47 25.52
N LYS A 552 10.70 34.43 26.27
CA LYS A 552 11.45 33.97 27.45
C LYS A 552 12.57 32.96 27.11
N ILE A 553 12.66 32.49 25.85
CA ILE A 553 13.65 31.48 25.41
C ILE A 553 15.11 31.93 25.74
N PRO A 554 15.53 33.18 25.55
CA PRO A 554 16.91 33.56 25.88
C PRO A 554 17.29 33.23 27.31
N THR A 555 16.39 33.50 28.29
CA THR A 555 16.60 33.17 29.69
C THR A 555 16.63 31.66 29.92
N PHE A 556 15.70 30.94 29.32
CA PHE A 556 15.63 29.47 29.42
C PHE A 556 16.87 28.81 28.83
N LYS A 557 17.37 29.32 27.70
CA LYS A 557 18.60 28.84 27.07
C LYS A 557 19.81 28.97 28.01
N GLN A 558 19.94 30.09 28.71
CA GLN A 558 21.02 30.29 29.69
C GLN A 558 20.92 29.30 30.85
N GLU A 559 19.72 29.05 31.36
CA GLU A 559 19.48 28.02 32.39
C GLU A 559 19.89 26.63 31.93
N LEU A 560 19.50 26.25 30.67
CA LEU A 560 19.84 24.96 30.09
C LEU A 560 21.35 24.75 29.91
N ILE A 561 22.06 25.78 29.42
CA ILE A 561 23.52 25.74 29.20
C ILE A 561 24.28 25.59 30.54
N GLY A 562 23.69 26.01 31.64
CA GLY A 562 24.25 25.78 32.98
C GLY A 562 24.35 24.31 33.41
N ASN A 563 23.66 23.40 32.72
CA ASN A 563 23.78 21.96 32.98
C ASN A 563 24.98 21.35 32.21
N PRO A 564 25.95 20.72 32.91
CA PRO A 564 27.17 20.18 32.29
C PRO A 564 26.93 19.06 31.29
N ASP A 565 25.74 18.45 31.28
CA ASP A 565 25.34 17.39 30.32
C ASP A 565 24.72 17.94 29.03
N ILE A 566 24.49 19.26 28.97
CA ILE A 566 24.01 19.94 27.76
C ILE A 566 25.23 20.57 27.06
N ILE A 567 25.43 20.23 25.82
CA ILE A 567 26.55 20.67 25.00
C ILE A 567 26.25 22.04 24.38
N SER A 568 25.07 22.18 23.81
CA SER A 568 24.62 23.41 23.13
C SER A 568 23.10 23.47 23.05
N VAL A 569 22.58 24.69 22.92
CA VAL A 569 21.14 24.94 22.76
C VAL A 569 20.95 25.99 21.67
N ALA A 570 20.11 25.67 20.68
CA ALA A 570 19.79 26.58 19.60
C ALA A 570 18.30 26.68 19.34
N THR A 571 17.88 27.76 18.70
CA THR A 571 16.51 27.93 18.19
C THR A 571 16.50 27.90 16.66
N GLY A 572 15.38 27.52 16.07
CA GLY A 572 15.20 27.54 14.60
C GLY A 572 13.74 27.48 14.18
N ILE A 573 13.45 27.97 12.98
CA ILE A 573 12.21 27.72 12.26
C ILE A 573 12.58 26.84 11.08
N GLY A 574 11.96 25.67 11.00
CA GLY A 574 12.48 24.58 10.18
C GLY A 574 13.67 23.88 10.83
N GLN A 575 13.84 22.61 10.52
CA GLN A 575 14.95 21.79 11.00
C GLN A 575 15.32 20.82 9.88
N PRO A 576 16.50 20.16 9.93
CA PRO A 576 16.76 19.07 9.01
C PRO A 576 15.62 18.05 9.01
N GLY A 577 15.10 17.74 7.82
CA GLY A 577 13.87 16.94 7.62
C GLY A 577 12.58 17.73 7.41
N SER A 578 12.56 19.04 7.75
CA SER A 578 11.41 19.93 7.56
C SER A 578 11.86 21.38 7.30
N PRO A 579 12.61 21.64 6.22
CA PRO A 579 13.00 23.01 5.83
C PRO A 579 11.79 23.79 5.31
N THR A 580 11.91 25.14 5.32
CA THR A 580 10.97 26.04 4.68
C THR A 580 11.46 26.42 3.27
N THR A 581 10.67 27.19 2.52
CA THR A 581 11.09 27.76 1.24
C THR A 581 10.91 29.28 1.23
N GLY A 582 11.67 29.96 0.40
CA GLY A 582 11.54 31.42 0.23
C GLY A 582 12.04 31.87 -1.12
N LEU A 583 11.43 32.94 -1.62
CA LEU A 583 11.84 33.62 -2.85
C LEU A 583 12.89 34.66 -2.52
N TYR A 584 14.04 34.60 -3.19
CA TYR A 584 15.17 35.49 -2.99
C TYR A 584 15.75 35.96 -4.32
N LYS A 585 16.21 37.18 -4.35
CA LYS A 585 17.04 37.72 -5.46
C LYS A 585 18.51 37.62 -5.03
N LEU A 586 19.30 36.94 -5.87
CA LEU A 586 20.71 36.72 -5.64
C LEU A 586 21.55 37.47 -6.68
N GLU A 587 22.70 37.92 -6.26
CA GLU A 587 23.70 38.56 -7.14
C GLU A 587 24.26 37.50 -8.09
N GLY A 588 23.77 37.49 -9.36
CA GLY A 588 24.25 36.66 -10.45
C GLY A 588 25.33 37.35 -11.26
N ARG A 589 25.66 36.78 -12.44
CA ARG A 589 26.67 37.35 -13.37
C ARG A 589 26.19 38.65 -14.04
N ASP A 590 24.89 38.71 -14.33
CA ASP A 590 24.28 39.82 -15.10
C ASP A 590 23.38 40.73 -14.23
N GLY A 591 23.42 40.58 -12.89
CA GLY A 591 22.63 41.34 -11.95
C GLY A 591 21.92 40.50 -10.91
N MET A 592 20.83 41.01 -10.35
CA MET A 592 20.02 40.30 -9.35
C MET A 592 19.01 39.39 -10.03
N GLU A 593 19.07 38.08 -9.73
CA GLU A 593 18.21 37.06 -10.29
C GLU A 593 17.29 36.43 -9.23
N ASP A 594 16.04 36.17 -9.58
CA ASP A 594 15.04 35.58 -8.70
C ASP A 594 15.13 34.07 -8.64
N TYR A 595 15.20 33.51 -7.42
CA TYR A 595 15.23 32.08 -7.18
C TYR A 595 14.41 31.70 -5.94
N ASN A 596 13.79 30.53 -5.98
CA ASN A 596 13.14 29.95 -4.82
C ASN A 596 13.99 28.84 -4.23
N PHE A 597 14.49 29.08 -3.03
CA PHE A 597 15.41 28.16 -2.34
C PHE A 597 14.81 27.58 -1.07
N TRP A 598 15.42 26.50 -0.61
CA TRP A 598 15.20 26.00 0.74
C TRP A 598 15.84 26.95 1.76
N VAL A 599 15.13 27.15 2.87
CA VAL A 599 15.56 28.06 3.93
C VAL A 599 15.43 27.40 5.30
N LEU A 600 16.47 27.52 6.11
CA LEU A 600 16.44 27.25 7.51
C LEU A 600 16.60 28.58 8.27
N TRP A 601 15.68 28.89 9.16
CA TRP A 601 15.78 30.05 10.01
C TRP A 601 16.42 29.63 11.31
N ALA A 602 17.55 30.25 11.65
CA ALA A 602 18.43 29.84 12.73
C ALA A 602 18.56 30.90 13.80
N GLY A 603 18.68 30.50 15.06
CA GLY A 603 19.24 31.35 16.13
C GLY A 603 20.75 31.16 16.23
N PHE A 604 21.37 31.88 17.14
CA PHE A 604 22.78 31.64 17.47
C PHE A 604 23.00 30.20 17.94
N ASP A 605 24.22 29.69 17.68
CA ASP A 605 24.64 28.30 17.98
C ASP A 605 23.92 27.20 17.20
N PHE A 606 23.15 27.54 16.15
CA PHE A 606 22.42 26.56 15.37
C PHE A 606 23.33 25.59 14.60
N ILE A 607 24.35 26.13 13.91
CA ILE A 607 25.35 25.34 13.17
C ILE A 607 26.13 24.43 14.11
N GLN A 608 26.57 25.01 15.27
CA GLN A 608 27.25 24.26 16.33
C GLN A 608 26.34 23.15 16.90
N THR A 609 25.06 23.43 17.15
CA THR A 609 24.11 22.45 17.70
C THR A 609 23.84 21.33 16.71
N LEU A 610 23.80 21.58 15.42
CA LEU A 610 23.77 20.55 14.40
C LEU A 610 25.11 19.84 14.23
N GLY A 611 26.24 20.44 14.66
CA GLY A 611 27.56 19.91 14.40
C GLY A 611 27.93 19.95 12.92
N ALA A 612 27.36 20.90 12.16
CA ALA A 612 27.72 21.17 10.76
C ALA A 612 29.00 22.00 10.68
N GLU A 613 29.70 21.93 9.55
CA GLU A 613 31.02 22.54 9.35
C GLU A 613 30.92 23.80 8.48
N ILE A 614 31.51 24.92 8.91
CA ILE A 614 31.67 26.11 8.06
C ILE A 614 32.98 25.92 7.27
N VAL A 615 32.89 25.97 5.94
CA VAL A 615 34.03 25.78 5.03
C VAL A 615 34.69 27.11 4.61
N GLU A 616 33.89 28.19 4.57
CA GLU A 616 34.42 29.53 4.22
C GLU A 616 33.66 30.59 5.01
N GLY A 617 34.33 31.67 5.37
CA GLY A 617 33.74 32.74 6.17
C GLY A 617 33.57 32.38 7.66
N ARG A 618 32.42 32.72 8.25
CA ARG A 618 32.14 32.52 9.69
C ARG A 618 30.68 32.14 9.96
N ASP A 619 30.42 31.61 11.15
CA ASP A 619 29.07 31.41 11.71
C ASP A 619 28.48 32.76 12.22
N PHE A 620 27.19 32.76 12.55
CA PHE A 620 26.51 33.86 13.22
C PHE A 620 27.12 34.11 14.61
N ASP A 621 27.43 35.36 14.88
CA ASP A 621 28.05 35.76 16.15
C ASP A 621 27.28 36.92 16.78
N PRO A 622 26.88 36.83 18.07
CA PRO A 622 26.17 37.87 18.79
C PRO A 622 26.91 39.20 18.84
N SER A 623 28.25 39.23 18.73
CA SER A 623 29.07 40.44 18.72
C SER A 623 28.87 41.30 17.47
N PHE A 624 28.39 40.73 16.37
CA PHE A 624 28.02 41.43 15.12
C PHE A 624 26.55 41.77 15.11
N SER A 625 26.17 42.99 15.41
CA SER A 625 24.77 43.44 15.44
C SER A 625 24.08 43.31 14.05
N THR A 626 24.85 43.34 12.97
CA THR A 626 24.36 43.21 11.60
C THR A 626 23.93 41.79 11.22
N ASP A 627 24.40 40.75 11.91
CA ASP A 627 24.12 39.34 11.58
C ASP A 627 22.64 39.04 11.68
N ARG A 628 21.95 39.59 12.68
CA ARG A 628 20.52 39.37 12.87
C ARG A 628 19.65 39.81 11.68
N GLN A 629 20.06 40.86 10.99
CA GLN A 629 19.26 41.44 9.89
C GLN A 629 19.80 41.11 8.52
N LYS A 630 21.14 41.04 8.39
CA LYS A 630 21.80 40.98 7.09
C LYS A 630 22.68 39.74 6.89
N GLY A 631 22.99 38.99 7.96
CA GLY A 631 23.80 37.79 7.84
C GLY A 631 23.05 36.63 7.15
N ILE A 632 23.67 36.03 6.16
CA ILE A 632 23.16 34.83 5.46
C ILE A 632 24.30 33.83 5.34
N ILE A 633 24.03 32.56 5.67
CA ILE A 633 24.92 31.45 5.40
C ILE A 633 24.33 30.63 4.28
N VAL A 634 25.16 30.21 3.33
CA VAL A 634 24.74 29.40 2.17
C VAL A 634 25.44 28.05 2.17
N ASN A 635 24.87 27.01 1.53
CA ASN A 635 25.56 25.76 1.38
C ASN A 635 26.47 25.75 0.12
N GLU A 636 27.45 24.83 0.04
CA GLU A 636 28.36 24.70 -1.10
C GLU A 636 27.61 24.47 -2.42
N THR A 637 26.47 23.76 -2.38
CA THR A 637 25.64 23.53 -3.58
C THR A 637 25.08 24.84 -4.12
N LEU A 638 24.69 25.80 -3.30
CA LEU A 638 24.24 27.11 -3.76
C LEU A 638 25.40 27.89 -4.39
N VAL A 639 26.58 27.87 -3.78
CA VAL A 639 27.79 28.51 -4.34
C VAL A 639 28.08 27.96 -5.74
N ARG A 640 28.08 26.64 -5.91
CA ARG A 640 28.27 25.98 -7.23
C ARG A 640 27.16 26.34 -8.20
N PHE A 641 25.92 26.41 -7.75
CA PHE A 641 24.74 26.73 -8.58
C PHE A 641 24.84 28.13 -9.15
N MET A 642 25.26 29.11 -8.36
CA MET A 642 25.44 30.51 -8.74
C MET A 642 26.78 30.76 -9.50
N GLY A 643 27.70 29.79 -9.45
CA GLY A 643 29.04 29.92 -10.03
C GLY A 643 29.88 31.02 -9.35
N TRP A 644 29.75 31.22 -8.02
CA TRP A 644 30.54 32.20 -7.28
C TRP A 644 31.94 31.66 -6.94
N ASP A 645 32.98 32.39 -7.33
CA ASP A 645 34.35 32.08 -6.93
C ASP A 645 34.65 32.60 -5.50
N ASN A 646 34.06 33.75 -5.13
CA ASN A 646 34.16 34.37 -3.81
C ASN A 646 32.74 34.58 -3.28
N PRO A 647 32.16 33.62 -2.53
CA PRO A 647 30.77 33.70 -2.08
C PRO A 647 30.55 34.69 -0.95
N VAL A 648 31.56 34.88 -0.04
CA VAL A 648 31.44 35.78 1.12
C VAL A 648 31.33 37.23 0.64
N GLY A 649 30.35 37.96 1.15
CA GLY A 649 30.04 39.32 0.76
C GLY A 649 29.01 39.46 -0.37
N LYS A 650 28.65 38.37 -1.06
CA LYS A 650 27.61 38.37 -2.11
C LYS A 650 26.26 38.81 -1.57
N ARG A 651 25.55 39.62 -2.36
CA ARG A 651 24.27 40.21 -1.97
C ARG A 651 23.11 39.27 -2.23
N ILE A 652 22.24 39.16 -1.25
CA ILE A 652 21.00 38.36 -1.32
C ILE A 652 19.86 39.20 -0.73
N THR A 653 18.78 39.40 -1.49
CA THR A 653 17.62 40.19 -1.04
C THR A 653 16.35 39.34 -1.05
N GLN A 654 15.42 39.69 -0.17
CA GLN A 654 14.08 39.10 -0.13
C GLN A 654 13.03 40.21 -0.28
N GLY A 655 12.30 40.19 -1.41
CA GLY A 655 11.34 41.22 -1.73
C GLY A 655 11.99 42.63 -1.76
N SER A 656 11.25 43.65 -1.32
CA SER A 656 11.71 45.05 -1.27
C SER A 656 12.41 45.44 0.05
N HIS A 657 12.54 44.53 1.00
CA HIS A 657 12.75 44.97 2.41
C HIS A 657 14.01 44.51 3.12
N THR A 658 14.76 43.50 2.61
CA THR A 658 15.95 43.04 3.36
C THR A 658 17.12 42.71 2.44
N ASP A 659 18.07 43.68 2.41
CA ASP A 659 19.41 43.41 1.86
C ASP A 659 20.24 42.61 2.87
N GLY A 660 20.63 41.40 2.46
CA GLY A 660 21.52 40.54 3.21
C GLY A 660 22.82 40.26 2.43
N HIS A 661 23.83 39.82 3.15
CA HIS A 661 25.12 39.42 2.57
C HIS A 661 25.50 38.03 3.06
N VAL A 662 26.14 37.28 2.21
CA VAL A 662 26.74 35.99 2.59
C VAL A 662 27.87 36.23 3.54
N ILE A 663 27.78 35.69 4.76
CA ILE A 663 28.83 35.81 5.82
C ILE A 663 29.63 34.52 5.96
N GLY A 664 29.09 33.40 5.47
CA GLY A 664 29.76 32.12 5.53
C GLY A 664 29.14 31.08 4.60
N VAL A 665 29.90 30.04 4.33
CA VAL A 665 29.50 28.88 3.55
C VAL A 665 29.55 27.64 4.45
N VAL A 666 28.43 26.95 4.58
CA VAL A 666 28.36 25.69 5.30
C VAL A 666 28.58 24.55 4.33
N LYS A 667 29.30 23.53 4.77
CA LYS A 667 29.46 22.28 4.02
C LYS A 667 28.11 21.67 3.69
N ASP A 668 28.00 21.04 2.53
CA ASP A 668 26.77 20.40 2.12
C ASP A 668 26.32 19.34 3.12
N PHE A 669 25.09 19.46 3.60
CA PHE A 669 24.46 18.48 4.48
C PHE A 669 23.04 18.15 4.02
N HIS A 670 22.56 16.97 4.39
CA HIS A 670 21.23 16.48 4.01
C HIS A 670 20.15 17.08 4.91
N PHE A 671 19.57 18.18 4.51
CA PHE A 671 18.46 18.82 5.21
C PHE A 671 17.08 18.31 4.76
N ALA A 672 17.01 17.50 3.71
CA ALA A 672 15.82 16.85 3.20
C ALA A 672 16.07 15.33 3.03
N SER A 673 15.07 14.60 2.52
CA SER A 673 15.18 13.16 2.29
C SER A 673 16.30 12.80 1.30
N LEU A 674 17.02 11.71 1.56
CA LEU A 674 18.04 11.11 0.67
C LEU A 674 17.48 10.58 -0.67
N HIS A 675 16.18 10.66 -0.90
CA HIS A 675 15.59 10.46 -2.22
C HIS A 675 16.03 11.55 -3.19
N ASN A 676 16.31 12.75 -2.69
CA ASN A 676 16.73 13.90 -3.47
C ASN A 676 18.23 14.17 -3.30
N LYS A 677 18.85 14.79 -4.30
CA LYS A 677 20.18 15.37 -4.15
C LYS A 677 20.11 16.57 -3.20
N ILE A 678 21.26 16.95 -2.64
CA ILE A 678 21.35 18.20 -1.89
C ILE A 678 21.07 19.35 -2.86
N GLU A 679 20.10 20.17 -2.51
CA GLU A 679 19.69 21.35 -3.29
C GLU A 679 20.30 22.63 -2.70
N PRO A 680 20.32 23.76 -3.46
CA PRO A 680 20.72 25.06 -2.94
C PRO A 680 19.87 25.44 -1.72
N MET A 681 20.54 25.93 -0.67
CA MET A 681 19.92 26.28 0.61
C MET A 681 20.53 27.52 1.22
N LEU A 682 19.68 28.30 1.89
CA LEU A 682 20.01 29.44 2.71
C LEU A 682 19.78 29.15 4.19
N ILE A 683 20.63 29.67 5.06
CA ILE A 683 20.38 29.74 6.50
C ILE A 683 20.36 31.23 6.86
N ARG A 684 19.25 31.69 7.43
CA ARG A 684 19.05 33.06 7.89
C ARG A 684 18.80 33.12 9.36
N MET A 685 19.20 34.23 9.99
CA MET A 685 18.85 34.48 11.39
C MET A 685 17.36 34.82 11.53
N ILE A 686 16.78 34.35 12.62
CA ILE A 686 15.48 34.80 13.10
C ILE A 686 15.66 36.23 13.61
N SER A 687 15.09 37.21 12.89
CA SER A 687 15.33 38.64 13.11
C SER A 687 14.67 39.13 14.38
N ARG A 688 13.44 38.67 14.70
CA ARG A 688 12.68 39.03 15.92
C ARG A 688 11.76 37.87 16.32
N PRO A 689 11.50 37.70 17.63
CA PRO A 689 10.42 36.83 18.10
C PRO A 689 9.03 37.22 17.55
N GLU A 690 8.87 38.50 17.22
CA GLU A 690 7.62 39.13 16.72
C GLU A 690 7.38 38.89 15.24
N ASP A 691 8.37 38.45 14.46
CA ASP A 691 8.24 38.13 13.06
C ASP A 691 7.49 36.78 12.83
N ASN A 692 7.01 36.14 13.91
CA ASN A 692 6.06 35.06 13.85
C ASN A 692 4.69 35.62 13.43
N LEU A 693 4.46 35.70 12.14
CA LEU A 693 3.13 35.97 11.58
C LEU A 693 2.12 34.96 12.12
N PRO A 694 0.89 35.35 12.46
CA PRO A 694 -0.16 34.40 12.80
C PRO A 694 -0.28 33.33 11.71
N GLY A 695 -0.02 32.05 12.07
CA GLY A 695 0.07 30.95 11.11
C GLY A 695 1.49 30.59 10.65
N SER A 696 2.54 31.28 11.13
CA SER A 696 3.93 30.93 10.83
C SER A 696 4.30 29.54 11.39
N VAL A 697 5.24 28.87 10.71
CA VAL A 697 5.73 27.55 11.12
C VAL A 697 6.27 27.63 12.54
N PRO A 698 5.79 26.81 13.49
CA PRO A 698 6.27 26.88 14.88
C PRO A 698 7.77 26.65 14.93
N GLY A 699 8.43 27.44 15.76
CA GLY A 699 9.85 27.33 16.02
C GLY A 699 10.20 26.06 16.81
N TYR A 700 11.48 25.76 16.85
CA TYR A 700 12.04 24.65 17.64
C TYR A 700 13.13 25.15 18.57
N LEU A 701 13.18 24.58 19.77
CA LEU A 701 14.33 24.63 20.66
C LEU A 701 15.08 23.32 20.53
N MET A 702 16.28 23.33 19.99
CA MET A 702 17.13 22.15 19.84
C MET A 702 18.16 22.14 20.96
N VAL A 703 18.27 21.01 21.64
CA VAL A 703 19.18 20.81 22.79
C VAL A 703 20.05 19.61 22.48
N ARG A 704 21.36 19.81 22.37
CA ARG A 704 22.33 18.73 22.18
C ARG A 704 22.81 18.23 23.54
N LEU A 705 22.61 16.94 23.76
CA LEU A 705 22.93 16.25 25.02
C LEU A 705 24.21 15.40 24.89
N LYS A 706 24.89 15.18 26.03
CA LYS A 706 25.96 14.18 26.14
C LYS A 706 25.37 12.78 26.18
N SER A 707 25.99 11.82 25.49
CA SER A 707 25.47 10.42 25.35
C SER A 707 25.42 9.65 26.68
N GLN A 708 26.21 10.01 27.68
CA GLN A 708 26.41 9.23 28.91
C GLN A 708 25.29 9.35 29.95
N SER A 709 24.42 10.37 29.84
CA SER A 709 23.44 10.73 30.89
C SER A 709 22.02 11.02 30.34
N LEU A 710 21.68 10.49 29.17
CA LEU A 710 20.45 10.83 28.45
C LEU A 710 19.19 10.77 29.32
N THR A 711 18.96 9.67 30.05
CA THR A 711 17.73 9.47 30.84
C THR A 711 17.62 10.50 31.98
N ASN A 712 18.72 10.75 32.71
CA ASN A 712 18.72 11.69 33.81
C ASN A 712 18.57 13.13 33.32
N THR A 713 19.26 13.47 32.23
CA THR A 713 19.19 14.80 31.63
C THR A 713 17.81 15.08 31.04
N MET A 714 17.14 14.07 30.46
CA MET A 714 15.74 14.21 29.97
C MET A 714 14.76 14.48 31.13
N GLY A 715 14.88 13.78 32.27
CA GLY A 715 14.03 14.03 33.44
C GLY A 715 14.28 15.45 34.00
N TRP A 716 15.55 15.88 34.05
CA TRP A 716 15.91 17.24 34.47
C TRP A 716 15.34 18.28 33.49
N LEU A 717 15.40 18.03 32.18
CA LEU A 717 14.87 18.92 31.14
C LEU A 717 13.33 19.04 31.23
N GLU A 718 12.64 17.92 31.51
CA GLU A 718 11.20 17.93 31.76
C GLU A 718 10.81 18.74 32.98
N ASP A 719 11.53 18.57 34.10
CA ASP A 719 11.30 19.36 35.33
C ASP A 719 11.50 20.86 35.09
N ARG A 720 12.56 21.24 34.33
CA ARG A 720 12.83 22.64 33.99
C ARG A 720 11.78 23.20 33.04
N TRP A 721 11.38 22.42 32.04
CA TRP A 721 10.31 22.83 31.13
C TRP A 721 8.98 23.06 31.87
N ASN A 722 8.60 22.15 32.76
CA ASN A 722 7.34 22.25 33.51
C ASN A 722 7.35 23.49 34.45
N LYS A 723 8.50 23.90 34.96
CA LYS A 723 8.65 25.15 35.72
C LYS A 723 8.59 26.37 34.81
N PHE A 724 9.24 26.31 33.67
CA PHE A 724 9.30 27.37 32.67
C PHE A 724 7.96 27.58 31.97
N ASN A 725 7.27 26.50 31.64
CA ASN A 725 5.98 26.53 30.96
C ASN A 725 4.98 25.56 31.58
N PRO A 726 4.40 25.88 32.75
CA PRO A 726 3.50 24.97 33.48
C PRO A 726 2.17 24.69 32.74
N ASN A 727 1.85 25.52 31.77
CA ASN A 727 0.58 25.39 31.02
C ASN A 727 0.67 24.46 29.81
N ARG A 728 1.86 23.94 29.49
CA ARG A 728 2.04 23.05 28.33
C ARG A 728 2.80 21.77 28.70
N PRO A 729 2.28 20.60 28.31
CA PRO A 729 3.00 19.35 28.50
C PRO A 729 4.36 19.38 27.80
N PHE A 730 5.37 18.75 28.41
CA PHE A 730 6.68 18.57 27.81
C PHE A 730 6.59 17.55 26.68
N VAL A 731 6.60 18.01 25.43
CA VAL A 731 6.59 17.17 24.24
C VAL A 731 7.85 17.46 23.44
N PHE A 732 8.59 16.41 23.18
CA PHE A 732 9.85 16.47 22.45
C PHE A 732 9.93 15.37 21.40
N SER A 733 10.87 15.50 20.51
CA SER A 733 11.28 14.41 19.59
C SER A 733 12.79 14.44 19.48
N PHE A 734 13.40 13.27 19.28
CA PHE A 734 14.79 13.26 18.87
C PHE A 734 14.91 13.61 17.38
N LEU A 735 15.95 14.34 17.00
CA LEU A 735 16.17 14.78 15.63
C LEU A 735 16.38 13.59 14.68
N ASP A 736 17.06 12.55 15.14
CA ASP A 736 17.25 11.29 14.41
C ASP A 736 15.91 10.56 14.16
N GLU A 737 14.99 10.52 15.14
CA GLU A 737 13.66 9.96 14.97
C GLU A 737 12.83 10.78 13.98
N SER A 738 12.94 12.11 14.04
CA SER A 738 12.24 13.01 13.13
C SER A 738 12.72 12.84 11.69
N PHE A 739 14.02 12.67 11.49
CA PHE A 739 14.62 12.40 10.20
C PHE A 739 14.27 10.99 9.70
N ASP A 740 14.26 9.99 10.59
CA ASP A 740 13.88 8.60 10.31
C ASP A 740 12.43 8.47 9.83
N ARG A 741 11.51 9.34 10.28
CA ARG A 741 10.10 9.39 9.84
C ARG A 741 9.96 9.69 8.35
N LEU A 742 10.91 10.36 7.72
CA LEU A 742 10.93 10.58 6.26
C LEU A 742 10.94 9.28 5.46
N TYR A 743 11.40 8.18 6.06
CA TYR A 743 11.53 6.85 5.45
C TYR A 743 10.49 5.83 5.94
N ASP A 744 9.45 6.27 6.67
CA ASP A 744 8.44 5.35 7.21
C ASP A 744 7.65 4.62 6.11
N ALA A 745 7.40 5.29 4.98
CA ALA A 745 6.77 4.66 3.82
C ALA A 745 7.63 3.53 3.24
N ASP A 746 8.95 3.76 3.08
CA ASP A 746 9.89 2.77 2.58
C ASP A 746 10.07 1.61 3.56
N ARG A 747 10.13 1.90 4.87
CA ARG A 747 10.18 0.88 5.94
C ARG A 747 8.94 0.01 5.94
N ARG A 748 7.76 0.60 5.76
CA ARG A 748 6.48 -0.10 5.68
C ARG A 748 6.47 -1.04 4.48
N GLN A 749 6.89 -0.55 3.32
CA GLN A 749 7.04 -1.36 2.12
C GLN A 749 8.02 -2.53 2.33
N ASN A 750 9.21 -2.27 2.86
CA ASN A 750 10.22 -3.30 3.12
C ASN A 750 9.71 -4.38 4.08
N ARG A 751 8.95 -3.98 5.13
CA ARG A 751 8.32 -4.90 6.07
C ARG A 751 7.33 -5.84 5.39
N LEU A 752 6.52 -5.30 4.49
CA LEU A 752 5.59 -6.10 3.68
C LEU A 752 6.32 -7.09 2.77
N VAL A 753 7.34 -6.61 2.02
CA VAL A 753 8.12 -7.47 1.14
C VAL A 753 8.83 -8.58 1.92
N LYS A 754 9.32 -8.30 3.13
CA LYS A 754 9.89 -9.32 4.05
C LYS A 754 8.87 -10.41 4.41
N ILE A 755 7.65 -10.01 4.80
CA ILE A 755 6.58 -10.97 5.14
C ILE A 755 6.26 -11.84 3.92
N PHE A 756 6.08 -11.26 2.77
CA PHE A 756 5.80 -12.01 1.55
C PHE A 756 6.95 -12.91 1.11
N SER A 757 8.21 -12.48 1.31
CA SER A 757 9.40 -13.32 1.08
C SER A 757 9.39 -14.56 1.97
N CYS A 758 9.12 -14.39 3.27
CA CYS A 758 9.01 -15.52 4.19
C CYS A 758 7.90 -16.50 3.73
N ILE A 759 6.76 -15.98 3.29
CA ILE A 759 5.67 -16.81 2.79
C ILE A 759 6.06 -17.54 1.50
N CYS A 760 6.72 -16.89 0.55
CA CYS A 760 7.24 -17.54 -0.66
C CYS A 760 8.21 -18.67 -0.33
N ILE A 761 9.13 -18.45 0.62
CA ILE A 761 10.06 -19.49 1.09
C ILE A 761 9.30 -20.66 1.67
N ILE A 762 8.34 -20.40 2.58
CA ILE A 762 7.54 -21.45 3.22
C ILE A 762 6.80 -22.28 2.18
N ILE A 763 6.08 -21.66 1.24
CA ILE A 763 5.35 -22.37 0.19
C ILE A 763 6.31 -23.20 -0.67
N SER A 764 7.48 -22.66 -1.00
CA SER A 764 8.49 -23.38 -1.80
C SER A 764 9.06 -24.57 -1.06
N LEU A 765 9.31 -24.44 0.24
CA LEU A 765 9.79 -25.54 1.08
C LEU A 765 8.72 -26.62 1.27
N LEU A 766 7.46 -26.25 1.45
CA LEU A 766 6.34 -27.21 1.50
C LEU A 766 6.26 -28.01 0.20
N GLY A 767 6.44 -27.37 -0.96
CA GLY A 767 6.51 -28.03 -2.25
C GLY A 767 7.67 -29.01 -2.37
N LEU A 768 8.85 -28.60 -1.95
CA LEU A 768 10.05 -29.43 -1.96
C LEU A 768 9.93 -30.62 -0.99
N LEU A 769 9.42 -30.39 0.23
CA LEU A 769 9.15 -31.46 1.21
C LEU A 769 8.23 -32.53 0.65
N GLY A 770 7.10 -32.10 0.06
CA GLY A 770 6.16 -33.04 -0.54
C GLY A 770 6.76 -33.83 -1.69
N LEU A 771 7.51 -33.16 -2.57
CA LEU A 771 8.15 -33.81 -3.72
C LEU A 771 9.29 -34.74 -3.30
N SER A 772 10.12 -34.34 -2.34
CA SER A 772 11.22 -35.18 -1.82
C SER A 772 10.67 -36.41 -1.10
N SER A 773 9.60 -36.26 -0.30
CA SER A 773 8.91 -37.39 0.35
C SER A 773 8.42 -38.43 -0.69
N PHE A 774 7.77 -37.95 -1.74
CA PHE A 774 7.25 -38.82 -2.81
C PHE A 774 8.39 -39.49 -3.59
N THR A 775 9.43 -38.77 -3.97
CA THR A 775 10.58 -39.28 -4.73
C THR A 775 11.32 -40.32 -3.90
N SER A 776 11.47 -40.09 -2.60
CA SER A 776 12.10 -41.04 -1.64
C SER A 776 11.30 -42.34 -1.55
N LEU A 777 9.99 -42.27 -1.39
CA LEU A 777 9.12 -43.43 -1.32
C LEU A 777 9.16 -44.27 -2.62
N ARG A 778 9.22 -43.64 -3.78
CA ARG A 778 9.27 -44.33 -5.07
C ARG A 778 10.60 -45.06 -5.31
N ARG A 779 11.70 -44.54 -4.77
CA ARG A 779 13.03 -45.12 -4.93
C ARG A 779 13.43 -46.02 -3.75
N THR A 780 12.47 -46.39 -2.88
CA THR A 780 12.78 -47.23 -1.72
C THR A 780 13.41 -48.56 -2.10
N LYS A 781 12.95 -49.21 -3.18
CA LYS A 781 13.55 -50.46 -3.68
C LYS A 781 14.97 -50.25 -4.22
N GLU A 782 15.20 -49.18 -5.02
CA GLU A 782 16.53 -48.79 -5.52
C GLU A 782 17.51 -48.48 -4.38
N VAL A 783 17.01 -47.73 -3.37
CA VAL A 783 17.80 -47.41 -2.18
C VAL A 783 18.13 -48.67 -1.36
N ALA A 784 17.16 -49.58 -1.19
CA ALA A 784 17.36 -50.84 -0.49
C ALA A 784 18.42 -51.69 -1.20
N LEU A 785 18.35 -51.82 -2.53
CA LEU A 785 19.34 -52.59 -3.31
C LEU A 785 20.76 -51.98 -3.18
N ARG A 786 20.90 -50.68 -3.30
CA ARG A 786 22.18 -49.97 -3.12
C ARG A 786 22.74 -50.13 -1.71
N LYS A 787 21.87 -50.14 -0.70
CA LYS A 787 22.26 -50.34 0.69
C LYS A 787 22.78 -51.74 0.91
N VAL A 788 22.13 -52.76 0.30
CA VAL A 788 22.61 -54.15 0.31
C VAL A 788 24.00 -54.29 -0.37
N LEU A 789 24.22 -53.47 -1.41
CA LEU A 789 25.49 -53.35 -2.14
C LEU A 789 26.55 -52.46 -1.40
N GLY A 790 26.28 -52.01 -0.18
CA GLY A 790 27.23 -51.30 0.67
C GLY A 790 27.22 -49.80 0.60
N ALA A 791 26.21 -49.16 -0.05
CA ALA A 791 26.14 -47.73 -0.12
C ALA A 791 25.84 -47.12 1.27
N SER A 792 26.60 -46.09 1.66
CA SER A 792 26.38 -45.33 2.91
C SER A 792 25.13 -44.46 2.84
N ALA A 793 24.55 -44.11 4.00
CA ALA A 793 23.40 -43.21 4.07
C ALA A 793 23.71 -41.85 3.43
N THR A 794 24.93 -41.35 3.59
CA THR A 794 25.37 -40.07 3.01
C THR A 794 25.40 -40.12 1.48
N GLN A 795 25.91 -41.22 0.92
CA GLN A 795 25.90 -41.39 -0.56
C GLN A 795 24.49 -41.42 -1.12
N ILE A 796 23.54 -42.09 -0.43
CA ILE A 796 22.13 -42.13 -0.81
C ILE A 796 21.50 -40.75 -0.80
N VAL A 797 21.74 -39.97 0.26
CA VAL A 797 21.24 -38.58 0.35
C VAL A 797 21.80 -37.70 -0.76
N LEU A 798 23.10 -37.78 -1.04
CA LEU A 798 23.74 -36.99 -2.11
C LEU A 798 23.19 -37.35 -3.52
N ILE A 799 22.98 -38.63 -3.80
CA ILE A 799 22.39 -39.08 -5.06
C ILE A 799 20.96 -38.52 -5.23
N MET A 800 20.17 -38.56 -4.17
CA MET A 800 18.80 -38.05 -4.19
C MET A 800 18.77 -36.54 -4.30
N PHE A 801 19.68 -35.81 -3.65
CA PHE A 801 19.77 -34.36 -3.71
C PHE A 801 20.24 -33.85 -5.08
N ARG A 802 21.09 -34.61 -5.80
CA ARG A 802 21.64 -34.19 -7.11
C ARG A 802 20.57 -33.75 -8.10
N GLU A 803 19.39 -34.36 -8.09
CA GLU A 803 18.29 -33.98 -8.98
C GLU A 803 17.71 -32.59 -8.61
N PHE A 804 17.58 -32.29 -7.33
CA PHE A 804 17.10 -31.00 -6.84
C PHE A 804 18.17 -29.91 -7.01
N PHE A 805 19.45 -30.27 -6.77
CA PHE A 805 20.58 -29.34 -6.91
C PHE A 805 20.62 -28.71 -8.31
N PHE A 806 20.48 -29.51 -9.37
CA PHE A 806 20.49 -28.98 -10.73
C PHE A 806 19.33 -28.01 -11.01
N LEU A 807 18.12 -28.28 -10.46
CA LEU A 807 16.97 -27.40 -10.62
C LEU A 807 17.15 -26.08 -9.87
N ILE A 808 17.72 -26.13 -8.67
CA ILE A 808 18.00 -24.96 -7.85
C ILE A 808 19.11 -24.11 -8.48
N PHE A 809 20.16 -24.77 -8.97
CA PHE A 809 21.24 -24.09 -9.68
C PHE A 809 20.72 -23.33 -10.90
N LEU A 810 19.89 -23.99 -11.73
CA LEU A 810 19.25 -23.36 -12.87
C LEU A 810 18.36 -22.17 -12.43
N ALA A 811 17.62 -22.35 -11.33
CA ALA A 811 16.79 -21.28 -10.78
C ALA A 811 17.62 -20.08 -10.30
N ILE A 812 18.78 -20.31 -9.68
CA ILE A 812 19.71 -19.23 -9.26
C ILE A 812 20.22 -18.46 -10.47
N VAL A 813 20.63 -19.18 -11.53
CA VAL A 813 21.15 -18.57 -12.78
C VAL A 813 20.12 -17.65 -13.45
N ILE A 814 18.83 -18.00 -13.36
CA ILE A 814 17.74 -17.19 -13.91
C ILE A 814 17.31 -16.08 -12.93
N ALA A 815 17.22 -16.40 -11.63
CA ALA A 815 16.71 -15.47 -10.64
C ALA A 815 17.63 -14.25 -10.44
N ILE A 816 18.95 -14.44 -10.47
CA ILE A 816 19.90 -13.33 -10.28
C ILE A 816 19.72 -12.24 -11.32
N PRO A 817 19.82 -12.49 -12.65
CA PRO A 817 19.68 -11.43 -13.65
C PRO A 817 18.30 -10.74 -13.58
N VAL A 818 17.23 -11.52 -13.43
CA VAL A 818 15.88 -10.98 -13.35
C VAL A 818 15.74 -10.06 -12.12
N SER A 819 16.24 -10.48 -10.98
CA SER A 819 16.20 -9.66 -9.75
C SER A 819 17.02 -8.39 -9.87
N LEU A 820 18.19 -8.45 -10.52
CA LEU A 820 19.05 -7.28 -10.73
C LEU A 820 18.38 -6.21 -11.58
N VAL A 821 17.64 -6.60 -12.62
CA VAL A 821 16.84 -5.66 -13.42
C VAL A 821 15.79 -4.95 -12.56
N PHE A 822 15.05 -5.68 -11.74
CA PHE A 822 14.08 -5.08 -10.82
C PHE A 822 14.72 -4.17 -9.78
N ILE A 823 15.86 -4.59 -9.22
CA ILE A 823 16.61 -3.80 -8.24
C ILE A 823 17.10 -2.51 -8.86
N ASP A 824 17.66 -2.53 -10.08
CA ASP A 824 18.13 -1.32 -10.74
C ASP A 824 16.99 -0.33 -11.03
N MET A 825 15.85 -0.82 -11.53
CA MET A 825 14.66 0.01 -11.73
C MET A 825 14.15 0.63 -10.42
N TRP A 826 14.20 -0.10 -9.31
CA TRP A 826 13.77 0.40 -8.01
C TRP A 826 14.78 1.38 -7.41
N LEU A 827 16.08 1.06 -7.46
CA LEU A 827 17.18 1.94 -7.01
C LEU A 827 17.26 3.23 -7.82
N GLY A 828 16.77 3.22 -9.07
CA GLY A 828 16.70 4.40 -9.94
C GLY A 828 15.93 5.58 -9.35
N LYS A 829 15.05 5.32 -8.36
CA LYS A 829 14.27 6.35 -7.67
C LYS A 829 15.03 7.07 -6.56
N PHE A 830 16.21 6.59 -6.19
CA PHE A 830 17.03 7.18 -5.13
C PHE A 830 18.19 7.95 -5.73
N ALA A 831 18.41 9.17 -5.23
CA ALA A 831 19.58 9.95 -5.62
C ALA A 831 20.89 9.29 -5.12
N TYR A 832 20.83 8.63 -3.97
CA TYR A 832 21.94 7.93 -3.35
C TYR A 832 21.64 6.44 -3.27
N ARG A 833 22.46 5.63 -3.96
CA ARG A 833 22.25 4.19 -4.14
C ARG A 833 23.32 3.39 -3.45
N THR A 834 22.93 2.25 -2.86
CA THR A 834 23.89 1.22 -2.47
C THR A 834 24.41 0.49 -3.72
N GLY A 835 25.69 0.15 -3.74
CA GLY A 835 26.25 -0.68 -4.81
C GLY A 835 25.71 -2.11 -4.78
N ILE A 836 25.68 -2.76 -5.96
CA ILE A 836 25.37 -4.19 -6.07
C ILE A 836 26.47 -4.98 -5.37
N SER A 837 26.09 -5.77 -4.36
CA SER A 837 27.02 -6.60 -3.57
C SER A 837 27.06 -8.02 -4.12
N PRO A 838 28.16 -8.45 -4.74
CA PRO A 838 28.32 -9.84 -5.17
C PRO A 838 28.27 -10.83 -4.00
N LEU A 839 28.79 -10.42 -2.84
CA LEU A 839 28.78 -11.25 -1.62
C LEU A 839 27.36 -11.60 -1.19
N LEU A 840 26.42 -10.66 -1.27
CA LEU A 840 25.01 -10.87 -0.92
C LEU A 840 24.34 -11.85 -1.88
N LEU A 841 24.65 -11.76 -3.18
CA LEU A 841 24.14 -12.72 -4.18
C LEU A 841 24.68 -14.12 -3.94
N ILE A 842 25.98 -14.26 -3.67
CA ILE A 842 26.62 -15.54 -3.35
C ILE A 842 26.03 -16.12 -2.04
N ALA A 843 25.89 -15.32 -1.00
CA ALA A 843 25.31 -15.74 0.28
C ALA A 843 23.86 -16.24 0.10
N THR A 844 23.07 -15.54 -0.73
CA THR A 844 21.69 -15.95 -1.03
C THR A 844 21.68 -17.27 -1.82
N ALA A 845 22.54 -17.43 -2.80
CA ALA A 845 22.66 -18.67 -3.56
C ALA A 845 23.06 -19.87 -2.67
N ILE A 846 24.07 -19.69 -1.83
CA ILE A 846 24.51 -20.73 -0.87
C ILE A 846 23.38 -21.04 0.13
N GLY A 847 22.71 -20.01 0.68
CA GLY A 847 21.58 -20.16 1.59
C GLY A 847 20.43 -20.95 0.97
N ALA A 848 20.05 -20.65 -0.29
CA ALA A 848 19.02 -21.36 -1.01
C ALA A 848 19.38 -22.86 -1.22
N ILE A 849 20.63 -23.16 -1.60
CA ILE A 849 21.11 -24.54 -1.76
C ILE A 849 21.11 -25.27 -0.42
N LEU A 850 21.58 -24.62 0.65
CA LEU A 850 21.63 -25.21 1.99
C LEU A 850 20.24 -25.55 2.53
N VAL A 851 19.31 -24.60 2.46
CA VAL A 851 17.93 -24.82 2.93
C VAL A 851 17.24 -25.92 2.13
N ALA A 852 17.43 -25.96 0.82
CA ALA A 852 16.88 -27.02 -0.01
C ALA A 852 17.55 -28.38 0.26
N PHE A 853 18.87 -28.41 0.53
CA PHE A 853 19.59 -29.61 0.94
C PHE A 853 19.05 -30.17 2.26
N LEU A 854 18.89 -29.34 3.28
CA LEU A 854 18.34 -29.74 4.57
C LEU A 854 16.93 -30.31 4.43
N THR A 855 16.09 -29.64 3.63
CA THR A 855 14.69 -30.05 3.37
C THR A 855 14.60 -31.40 2.66
N ALA A 856 15.39 -31.62 1.60
CA ALA A 856 15.41 -32.88 0.87
C ALA A 856 16.08 -34.02 1.66
N SER A 857 17.09 -33.72 2.43
CA SER A 857 17.83 -34.70 3.24
C SER A 857 16.98 -35.35 4.33
N TYR A 858 16.02 -34.61 4.90
CA TYR A 858 15.13 -35.15 5.93
C TYR A 858 14.42 -36.44 5.49
N HIS A 859 13.76 -36.42 4.33
CA HIS A 859 13.07 -37.59 3.80
C HIS A 859 14.03 -38.67 3.26
N SER A 860 15.12 -38.27 2.64
CA SER A 860 16.14 -39.18 2.13
C SER A 860 16.82 -39.97 3.25
N LEU A 861 17.12 -39.31 4.39
CA LEU A 861 17.65 -39.96 5.59
C LEU A 861 16.64 -40.96 6.22
N LYS A 862 15.36 -40.57 6.25
CA LYS A 862 14.30 -41.45 6.77
C LYS A 862 14.23 -42.75 5.98
N VAL A 863 14.30 -42.71 4.66
CA VAL A 863 14.29 -43.89 3.78
C VAL A 863 15.63 -44.65 3.87
N ALA A 864 16.75 -43.94 3.94
CA ALA A 864 18.08 -44.57 4.11
C ALA A 864 18.24 -45.32 5.44
N ARG A 865 17.50 -44.95 6.47
CA ARG A 865 17.52 -45.64 7.79
C ARG A 865 16.57 -46.84 7.88
N THR A 866 15.63 -47.03 6.96
CA THR A 866 14.72 -48.20 6.97
C THR A 866 15.47 -49.50 6.69
N ASN A 867 14.95 -50.60 7.24
CA ASN A 867 15.55 -51.93 7.05
C ASN A 867 15.41 -52.40 5.61
N PRO A 868 16.51 -52.74 4.88
CA PRO A 868 16.45 -53.14 3.48
C PRO A 868 15.59 -54.40 3.28
N VAL A 869 15.60 -55.34 4.24
CA VAL A 869 14.87 -56.62 4.16
C VAL A 869 13.35 -56.41 4.10
N GLU A 870 12.84 -55.49 4.94
CA GLU A 870 11.39 -55.15 4.93
C GLU A 870 10.95 -54.57 3.62
N ASN A 871 11.79 -53.71 3.01
CA ASN A 871 11.46 -52.99 1.75
C ASN A 871 11.59 -53.89 0.50
N LEU A 872 12.30 -55.01 0.55
CA LEU A 872 12.43 -55.98 -0.52
C LEU A 872 11.39 -57.12 -0.41
N ARG A 873 10.78 -57.32 0.76
CA ARG A 873 9.82 -58.41 1.06
C ARG A 873 8.36 -58.06 0.70
N TYR A 874 8.04 -56.79 0.48
CA TYR A 874 6.70 -56.39 0.06
C TYR A 874 6.57 -56.50 -1.46
N GLU A 875 6.01 -57.59 -1.93
CA GLU A 875 5.35 -57.73 -3.25
C GLU A 875 3.88 -57.40 -3.16
#